data_57b09e5905ee98743d912fbf3706d8c8
#
_entry.id   57b09e5905ee98743d912fbf3706d8c8
#
_cell.length_a   1.000
_cell.length_b   1.000
_cell.length_c   1.000
_cell.angle_alpha   90.00
_cell.angle_beta   90.00
_cell.angle_gamma   90.00
#
_symmetry.space_group_name_H-M   'P 1'
#
loop_
_entity.id
_entity.type
_entity.pdbx_description
1 polymer ?
#
loop_
_entity_poly.entity_id
_entity_poly.type
_entity_poly.pdbx_seq_one_letter_code
_entity_poly.pdbx_strand_id
1 'polypeptide(L)'
;MYYGVSYYPEHKTKAELEHDIRLIKESGINTVRMGEFAWNRFEPNEGEFHFEWLDLVIENLGMDGIKTIICTPTACPPAWLVEKHPDILYMDNRGVRRPFGGRRHYCYNNKSFRKYSALITEKIGEHYGGNPYVAGFQIDNELAQEGTGRCVCPTCSEKFRNWLKNKYKNIENFNRRSGAVFWSQECNDFSQINPPVNTIEVGAQQQIHAFYENPTVRLDFERFSSDSLIEFQNLQTKILKKYTKYPVTTNATGIATNSIDYYKSTKELDCYGFDYYPGLRDTAVDSFPYAFARGIKAGKPFWVMEFMSGGGHRLGGSGRLQPNPGALKQAVIQSFAHGAQMMLHFQFRTFPIGAEQLNYAIVDADGVPRRRYYEMKETAEVLRKIEPIISNSKFVNEVAICLDYDTHWALRIKPVNDSSFYYFDYCRKIYQSLSEVGVNSDVISYDQDFDQYKIMILPTGFVLSLEMREKLKNYVSHGGILLGTFLTSVKNIDNVGYVESLPSGLSDLFGTTVEEVEPVFENNHNHLKIEEGDCSITTTDEIWSEILSDDSELAGKYLTDYKKDKGVIARNSFGKGMAYYIGTDFCKEDLKTFLLNICKNNGIFIHELSGNDKVEVVRRRYEGKDVYFIFNFNSEETEIHVSGMFIDCLSGKVLKGKHKIDRNGYLIAMKSV
;
A
#
# COMPACT_ATOMS: atom_id res chain seq x y z
N MET A 1 2.94 14.82 -16.55
CA MET A 1 1.88 14.17 -15.73
C MET A 1 0.85 13.50 -16.62
N TYR A 2 0.24 12.41 -16.15
CA TYR A 2 -0.81 11.68 -16.86
C TYR A 2 -2.10 11.70 -16.03
N TYR A 3 -3.20 12.13 -16.63
CA TYR A 3 -4.51 12.15 -16.02
C TYR A 3 -5.54 11.56 -16.98
N GLY A 4 -6.32 10.58 -16.52
CA GLY A 4 -7.17 9.85 -17.43
C GLY A 4 -8.15 8.87 -16.80
N VAL A 5 -8.46 7.83 -17.57
CA VAL A 5 -9.50 6.84 -17.25
C VAL A 5 -9.12 5.44 -17.71
N SER A 6 -9.66 4.42 -17.06
CA SER A 6 -9.80 3.08 -17.65
C SER A 6 -10.95 3.09 -18.67
N TYR A 7 -10.74 2.49 -19.84
CA TYR A 7 -11.70 2.45 -20.91
C TYR A 7 -11.76 1.06 -21.56
N TYR A 8 -12.94 0.60 -21.91
CA TYR A 8 -13.23 -0.76 -22.37
C TYR A 8 -13.94 -0.74 -23.73
N PRO A 9 -13.21 -0.50 -24.84
CA PRO A 9 -13.80 -0.42 -26.18
C PRO A 9 -14.41 -1.74 -26.63
N GLU A 10 -13.94 -2.89 -26.12
CA GLU A 10 -14.48 -4.22 -26.41
C GLU A 10 -15.93 -4.42 -25.96
N HIS A 11 -16.43 -3.57 -25.09
CA HIS A 11 -17.82 -3.59 -24.59
C HIS A 11 -18.76 -2.68 -25.40
N LYS A 12 -18.26 -1.97 -26.42
CA LYS A 12 -19.00 -0.91 -27.09
C LYS A 12 -19.44 -1.29 -28.49
N THR A 13 -20.63 -0.83 -28.87
CA THR A 13 -21.04 -0.74 -30.28
C THR A 13 -20.22 0.36 -30.98
N LYS A 14 -20.18 0.34 -32.32
CA LYS A 14 -19.47 1.36 -33.10
C LYS A 14 -19.94 2.78 -32.77
N ALA A 15 -21.25 2.99 -32.67
CA ALA A 15 -21.83 4.31 -32.37
C ALA A 15 -21.47 4.80 -30.95
N GLU A 16 -21.46 3.90 -29.96
CA GLU A 16 -21.03 4.22 -28.59
C GLU A 16 -19.54 4.54 -28.55
N LEU A 17 -18.73 3.79 -29.29
CA LEU A 17 -17.28 4.00 -29.38
C LEU A 17 -16.95 5.39 -29.94
N GLU A 18 -17.60 5.77 -31.07
CA GLU A 18 -17.42 7.08 -31.68
C GLU A 18 -17.85 8.22 -30.74
N HIS A 19 -18.96 8.02 -30.02
CA HIS A 19 -19.43 8.96 -29.02
C HIS A 19 -18.47 9.11 -27.83
N ASP A 20 -18.01 7.99 -27.27
CA ASP A 20 -17.10 7.98 -26.12
C ASP A 20 -15.75 8.60 -26.49
N ILE A 21 -15.17 8.28 -27.66
CA ILE A 21 -13.92 8.87 -28.14
C ILE A 21 -14.04 10.40 -28.23
N ARG A 22 -15.16 10.92 -28.75
CA ARG A 22 -15.40 12.36 -28.79
C ARG A 22 -15.42 12.97 -27.39
N LEU A 23 -16.16 12.39 -26.44
CA LEU A 23 -16.22 12.88 -25.07
C LEU A 23 -14.85 12.80 -24.37
N ILE A 24 -14.08 11.75 -24.59
CA ILE A 24 -12.71 11.60 -24.07
C ILE A 24 -11.83 12.77 -24.57
N LYS A 25 -11.84 13.06 -25.86
CA LYS A 25 -11.10 14.18 -26.46
C LYS A 25 -11.50 15.54 -25.86
N GLU A 26 -12.80 15.77 -25.68
CA GLU A 26 -13.35 17.02 -25.13
C GLU A 26 -13.12 17.20 -23.64
N SER A 27 -12.81 16.11 -22.91
CA SER A 27 -12.64 16.13 -21.45
C SER A 27 -11.34 16.77 -20.97
N GLY A 28 -10.33 16.89 -21.87
CA GLY A 28 -9.01 17.42 -21.54
C GLY A 28 -8.08 16.47 -20.81
N ILE A 29 -8.47 15.20 -20.62
CA ILE A 29 -7.54 14.14 -20.16
C ILE A 29 -6.53 13.81 -21.25
N ASN A 30 -5.41 13.22 -20.84
CA ASN A 30 -4.30 12.90 -21.77
C ASN A 30 -3.90 11.42 -21.78
N THR A 31 -4.66 10.56 -21.08
CA THR A 31 -4.30 9.13 -20.94
C THR A 31 -5.53 8.24 -20.81
N VAL A 32 -5.48 7.06 -21.44
CA VAL A 32 -6.44 5.97 -21.26
C VAL A 32 -5.72 4.66 -20.96
N ARG A 33 -6.34 3.78 -20.16
CA ARG A 33 -5.85 2.42 -19.89
C ARG A 33 -6.83 1.42 -20.48
N MET A 34 -6.32 0.43 -21.23
CA MET A 34 -7.16 -0.52 -21.97
C MET A 34 -6.55 -1.92 -22.03
N GLY A 35 -7.41 -2.94 -22.11
CA GLY A 35 -7.08 -4.30 -22.54
C GLY A 35 -6.87 -5.32 -21.43
N GLU A 36 -6.98 -4.99 -20.15
CA GLU A 36 -6.65 -5.88 -19.01
C GLU A 36 -7.51 -7.14 -18.88
N PHE A 37 -8.68 -7.17 -19.50
CA PHE A 37 -9.59 -8.32 -19.45
C PHE A 37 -9.92 -8.88 -20.85
N ALA A 38 -9.26 -8.38 -21.88
CA ALA A 38 -9.64 -8.61 -23.27
C ALA A 38 -8.93 -9.82 -23.94
N TRP A 39 -8.45 -10.84 -23.20
CA TRP A 39 -7.70 -11.95 -23.79
C TRP A 39 -8.45 -12.62 -24.93
N ASN A 40 -9.73 -12.96 -24.75
CA ASN A 40 -10.53 -13.58 -25.81
C ASN A 40 -10.79 -12.66 -27.02
N ARG A 41 -10.61 -11.34 -26.88
CA ARG A 41 -10.69 -10.39 -28.01
C ARG A 41 -9.37 -10.33 -28.77
N PHE A 42 -8.24 -10.44 -28.04
CA PHE A 42 -6.93 -10.53 -28.65
C PHE A 42 -6.67 -11.92 -29.28
N GLU A 43 -7.14 -12.99 -28.66
CA GLU A 43 -6.92 -14.38 -29.09
C GLU A 43 -8.22 -15.20 -28.89
N PRO A 44 -9.21 -15.06 -29.82
CA PRO A 44 -10.49 -15.78 -29.74
C PRO A 44 -10.34 -17.28 -29.89
N ASN A 45 -9.37 -17.74 -30.69
CA ASN A 45 -8.95 -19.12 -30.84
C ASN A 45 -7.43 -19.21 -30.64
N GLU A 46 -6.95 -20.37 -30.22
CA GLU A 46 -5.52 -20.59 -29.99
C GLU A 46 -4.66 -20.23 -31.20
N GLY A 47 -3.77 -19.25 -31.03
CA GLY A 47 -2.83 -18.81 -32.05
C GLY A 47 -3.40 -17.82 -33.08
N GLU A 48 -4.66 -17.45 -32.99
CA GLU A 48 -5.29 -16.44 -33.86
C GLU A 48 -5.33 -15.09 -33.14
N PHE A 49 -4.48 -14.15 -33.55
CA PHE A 49 -4.35 -12.85 -32.87
C PHE A 49 -4.99 -11.72 -33.66
N HIS A 50 -5.81 -10.89 -32.98
CA HIS A 50 -6.55 -9.76 -33.52
C HIS A 50 -6.31 -8.51 -32.70
N PHE A 51 -5.69 -7.49 -33.30
CA PHE A 51 -5.36 -6.22 -32.64
C PHE A 51 -6.13 -5.03 -33.22
N GLU A 52 -6.73 -5.16 -34.40
CA GLU A 52 -7.31 -4.09 -35.21
C GLU A 52 -8.41 -3.32 -34.46
N TRP A 53 -9.15 -4.01 -33.61
CA TRP A 53 -10.23 -3.40 -32.80
C TRP A 53 -9.68 -2.39 -31.79
N LEU A 54 -8.47 -2.61 -31.25
CA LEU A 54 -7.83 -1.72 -30.31
C LEU A 54 -6.96 -0.68 -31.01
N ASP A 55 -6.31 -1.05 -32.14
CA ASP A 55 -5.51 -0.14 -32.98
C ASP A 55 -6.32 1.09 -33.40
N LEU A 56 -7.54 0.87 -33.84
CA LEU A 56 -8.48 1.94 -34.23
C LEU A 56 -8.67 2.97 -33.09
N VAL A 57 -8.81 2.51 -31.86
CA VAL A 57 -9.02 3.38 -30.70
C VAL A 57 -7.75 4.13 -30.34
N ILE A 58 -6.61 3.42 -30.29
CA ILE A 58 -5.30 3.98 -29.98
C ILE A 58 -4.92 5.07 -30.97
N GLU A 59 -5.10 4.83 -32.28
CA GLU A 59 -4.81 5.80 -33.32
C GLU A 59 -5.70 7.04 -33.22
N ASN A 60 -7.02 6.83 -33.07
CA ASN A 60 -7.97 7.93 -32.96
C ASN A 60 -7.68 8.84 -31.75
N LEU A 61 -7.36 8.28 -30.61
CA LEU A 61 -7.04 9.03 -29.39
C LEU A 61 -5.62 9.63 -29.51
N GLY A 62 -4.68 8.87 -30.05
CA GLY A 62 -3.28 9.26 -30.18
C GLY A 62 -3.07 10.47 -31.09
N MET A 63 -3.85 10.60 -32.18
CA MET A 63 -3.81 11.78 -33.05
C MET A 63 -4.16 13.08 -32.32
N ASP A 64 -4.93 13.03 -31.24
CA ASP A 64 -5.26 14.17 -30.37
C ASP A 64 -4.33 14.26 -29.14
N GLY A 65 -3.22 13.53 -29.13
CA GLY A 65 -2.21 13.58 -28.06
C GLY A 65 -2.57 12.77 -26.80
N ILE A 66 -3.63 11.97 -26.83
CA ILE A 66 -4.05 11.10 -25.72
C ILE A 66 -3.27 9.79 -25.79
N LYS A 67 -2.48 9.50 -24.76
CA LYS A 67 -1.64 8.31 -24.68
C LYS A 67 -2.39 7.12 -24.12
N THR A 68 -1.92 5.91 -24.43
CA THR A 68 -2.52 4.67 -23.94
C THR A 68 -1.57 3.90 -23.04
N ILE A 69 -2.11 3.38 -21.92
CA ILE A 69 -1.51 2.31 -21.15
C ILE A 69 -2.12 1.00 -21.64
N ILE A 70 -1.28 0.12 -22.19
CA ILE A 70 -1.70 -1.20 -22.66
C ILE A 70 -1.55 -2.22 -21.55
N CYS A 71 -2.59 -3.03 -21.32
CA CYS A 71 -2.56 -4.07 -20.30
C CYS A 71 -2.36 -5.45 -20.91
N THR A 72 -1.60 -6.33 -20.21
CA THR A 72 -1.64 -7.76 -20.53
C THR A 72 -2.92 -8.37 -19.93
N PRO A 73 -3.67 -9.18 -20.69
CA PRO A 73 -5.03 -9.60 -20.29
C PRO A 73 -5.04 -10.88 -19.43
N THR A 74 -3.94 -11.18 -18.76
CA THR A 74 -3.72 -12.48 -18.12
C THR A 74 -4.62 -12.73 -16.90
N ALA A 75 -5.29 -11.70 -16.39
CA ALA A 75 -6.27 -11.82 -15.31
C ALA A 75 -7.52 -12.66 -15.71
N CYS A 76 -7.83 -12.74 -17.02
CA CYS A 76 -9.02 -13.43 -17.54
C CYS A 76 -8.65 -14.40 -18.67
N PRO A 77 -8.07 -15.58 -18.38
CA PRO A 77 -7.81 -16.58 -19.40
C PRO A 77 -9.11 -17.03 -20.10
N PRO A 78 -9.08 -17.21 -21.44
CA PRO A 78 -10.26 -17.54 -22.24
C PRO A 78 -10.74 -18.97 -22.01
N ALA A 79 -12.00 -19.23 -22.37
CA ALA A 79 -12.64 -20.53 -22.18
C ALA A 79 -11.92 -21.68 -22.88
N TRP A 80 -11.44 -21.45 -24.11
CA TRP A 80 -10.70 -22.46 -24.88
C TRP A 80 -9.41 -22.92 -24.15
N LEU A 81 -8.74 -22.00 -23.42
CA LEU A 81 -7.53 -22.34 -22.66
C LEU A 81 -7.87 -23.17 -21.44
N VAL A 82 -8.95 -22.86 -20.74
CA VAL A 82 -9.43 -23.64 -19.58
C VAL A 82 -9.91 -25.03 -20.00
N GLU A 83 -10.62 -25.13 -21.12
CA GLU A 83 -11.07 -26.41 -21.68
C GLU A 83 -9.90 -27.31 -22.03
N LYS A 84 -8.89 -26.75 -22.72
CA LYS A 84 -7.70 -27.50 -23.14
C LYS A 84 -6.79 -27.88 -21.97
N HIS A 85 -6.72 -27.05 -20.94
CA HIS A 85 -5.83 -27.18 -19.79
C HIS A 85 -6.57 -26.93 -18.47
N PRO A 86 -7.48 -27.81 -18.03
CA PRO A 86 -8.27 -27.60 -16.81
C PRO A 86 -7.42 -27.57 -15.52
N ASP A 87 -6.19 -28.05 -15.58
CA ASP A 87 -5.22 -28.01 -14.49
C ASP A 87 -4.67 -26.61 -14.21
N ILE A 88 -4.90 -25.62 -15.11
CA ILE A 88 -4.55 -24.20 -14.86
C ILE A 88 -5.40 -23.59 -13.74
N LEU A 89 -6.55 -24.17 -13.42
CA LEU A 89 -7.46 -23.62 -12.43
C LEU A 89 -6.85 -23.61 -11.02
N TYR A 90 -7.02 -22.48 -10.34
CA TYR A 90 -6.61 -22.26 -8.96
C TYR A 90 -7.25 -23.27 -8.01
N MET A 91 -6.50 -23.76 -7.04
CA MET A 91 -6.99 -24.65 -5.98
C MET A 91 -6.86 -23.96 -4.62
N ASP A 92 -7.98 -23.85 -3.91
CA ASP A 92 -8.03 -23.25 -2.56
C ASP A 92 -7.50 -24.20 -1.47
N ASN A 93 -7.41 -23.69 -0.23
CA ASN A 93 -6.94 -24.44 0.94
C ASN A 93 -7.83 -25.62 1.36
N ARG A 94 -9.00 -25.80 0.76
CA ARG A 94 -9.87 -26.98 0.94
C ARG A 94 -9.68 -28.01 -0.17
N GLY A 95 -8.77 -27.75 -1.12
CA GLY A 95 -8.53 -28.62 -2.27
C GLY A 95 -9.54 -28.46 -3.41
N VAL A 96 -10.39 -27.43 -3.37
CA VAL A 96 -11.40 -27.17 -4.38
C VAL A 96 -10.85 -26.28 -5.50
N ARG A 97 -10.99 -26.72 -6.75
CA ARG A 97 -10.63 -25.92 -7.93
C ARG A 97 -11.71 -24.91 -8.24
N ARG A 98 -11.32 -23.67 -8.52
CA ARG A 98 -12.24 -22.65 -9.01
C ARG A 98 -12.70 -22.97 -10.41
N PRO A 99 -14.01 -22.90 -10.71
CA PRO A 99 -14.49 -23.06 -12.06
C PRO A 99 -14.19 -21.82 -12.92
N PHE A 100 -14.28 -22.00 -14.24
CA PHE A 100 -14.34 -20.88 -15.17
C PHE A 100 -15.60 -20.02 -14.95
N GLY A 101 -15.52 -18.71 -15.26
CA GLY A 101 -16.68 -17.80 -15.21
C GLY A 101 -16.47 -16.55 -14.35
N GLY A 102 -15.32 -16.42 -13.71
CA GLY A 102 -14.89 -15.22 -13.03
C GLY A 102 -13.58 -14.69 -13.61
N ARG A 103 -12.86 -13.88 -12.84
CA ARG A 103 -11.49 -13.47 -13.13
C ARG A 103 -10.53 -14.11 -12.12
N ARG A 104 -9.22 -14.20 -12.44
CA ARG A 104 -8.17 -14.77 -11.59
C ARG A 104 -8.49 -16.21 -11.10
N HIS A 105 -9.11 -17.02 -11.95
CA HIS A 105 -9.40 -18.42 -11.64
C HIS A 105 -8.23 -19.37 -11.94
N TYR A 106 -7.06 -18.86 -12.20
CA TYR A 106 -5.85 -19.59 -12.62
C TYR A 106 -4.81 -19.78 -11.50
N CYS A 107 -3.95 -20.77 -11.69
CA CYS A 107 -2.75 -20.97 -10.89
C CYS A 107 -1.53 -20.33 -11.59
N TYR A 108 -0.98 -19.28 -11.00
CA TYR A 108 0.21 -18.57 -11.50
C TYR A 108 1.50 -19.40 -11.55
N ASN A 109 1.51 -20.60 -10.97
CA ASN A 109 2.61 -21.56 -11.04
C ASN A 109 2.42 -22.63 -12.12
N ASN A 110 1.23 -22.78 -12.71
CA ASN A 110 0.95 -23.77 -13.73
C ASN A 110 1.78 -23.53 -15.00
N LYS A 111 2.41 -24.58 -15.53
CA LYS A 111 3.31 -24.46 -16.69
C LYS A 111 2.58 -24.04 -17.97
N SER A 112 1.38 -24.61 -18.21
CA SER A 112 0.56 -24.26 -19.38
C SER A 112 0.10 -22.81 -19.30
N PHE A 113 -0.43 -22.38 -18.16
CA PHE A 113 -0.85 -20.99 -17.96
C PHE A 113 0.30 -20.01 -18.19
N ARG A 114 1.48 -20.26 -17.62
CA ARG A 114 2.68 -19.44 -17.86
C ARG A 114 3.10 -19.39 -19.32
N LYS A 115 3.00 -20.53 -20.04
CA LYS A 115 3.32 -20.58 -21.46
C LYS A 115 2.41 -19.68 -22.28
N TYR A 116 1.11 -19.76 -22.09
CA TYR A 116 0.14 -18.97 -22.84
C TYR A 116 0.16 -17.49 -22.41
N SER A 117 0.36 -17.21 -21.13
CA SER A 117 0.57 -15.85 -20.63
C SER A 117 1.83 -15.20 -21.24
N ALA A 118 2.91 -15.96 -21.39
CA ALA A 118 4.11 -15.50 -22.05
C ALA A 118 3.86 -15.19 -23.52
N LEU A 119 3.14 -16.07 -24.24
CA LEU A 119 2.82 -15.91 -25.65
C LEU A 119 1.98 -14.66 -25.93
N ILE A 120 0.85 -14.48 -25.20
CA ILE A 120 0.00 -13.30 -25.39
C ILE A 120 0.75 -12.00 -25.01
N THR A 121 1.58 -12.03 -23.95
CA THR A 121 2.42 -10.90 -23.57
C THR A 121 3.43 -10.56 -24.65
N GLU A 122 4.04 -11.57 -25.29
CA GLU A 122 4.98 -11.39 -26.37
C GLU A 122 4.30 -10.75 -27.59
N LYS A 123 3.11 -11.24 -27.98
CA LYS A 123 2.33 -10.68 -29.09
C LYS A 123 1.92 -9.22 -28.87
N ILE A 124 1.50 -8.88 -27.62
CA ILE A 124 1.22 -7.50 -27.24
C ILE A 124 2.50 -6.64 -27.30
N GLY A 125 3.62 -7.15 -26.82
CA GLY A 125 4.91 -6.48 -26.87
C GLY A 125 5.40 -6.24 -28.30
N GLU A 126 5.31 -7.26 -29.18
CA GLU A 126 5.65 -7.16 -30.60
C GLU A 126 4.81 -6.09 -31.31
N HIS A 127 3.51 -6.05 -31.04
CA HIS A 127 2.57 -5.17 -31.73
C HIS A 127 2.63 -3.72 -31.23
N TYR A 128 2.64 -3.52 -29.89
CA TYR A 128 2.52 -2.19 -29.28
C TYR A 128 3.83 -1.61 -28.73
N GLY A 129 4.90 -2.40 -28.63
CA GLY A 129 6.13 -1.99 -27.95
C GLY A 129 6.82 -0.75 -28.52
N GLY A 130 6.66 -0.50 -29.83
CA GLY A 130 7.18 0.68 -30.51
C GLY A 130 6.13 1.74 -30.88
N ASN A 131 4.87 1.54 -30.50
CA ASN A 131 3.78 2.43 -30.92
C ASN A 131 3.91 3.82 -30.24
N PRO A 132 3.97 4.94 -31.00
CA PRO A 132 4.23 6.27 -30.46
C PRO A 132 3.10 6.82 -29.59
N TYR A 133 1.92 6.21 -29.65
CA TYR A 133 0.76 6.60 -28.83
C TYR A 133 0.69 5.86 -27.49
N VAL A 134 1.57 4.90 -27.25
CA VAL A 134 1.68 4.20 -25.95
C VAL A 134 2.53 5.00 -24.97
N ALA A 135 2.12 5.05 -23.70
CA ALA A 135 2.84 5.68 -22.60
C ALA A 135 3.43 4.67 -21.61
N GLY A 136 2.95 3.43 -21.61
CA GLY A 136 3.40 2.37 -20.71
C GLY A 136 2.59 1.09 -20.82
N PHE A 137 3.00 0.10 -20.06
CA PHE A 137 2.35 -1.21 -19.98
C PHE A 137 2.00 -1.56 -18.54
N GLN A 138 0.81 -2.15 -18.37
CA GLN A 138 0.40 -2.78 -17.12
C GLN A 138 0.38 -4.29 -17.29
N ILE A 139 0.99 -4.99 -16.34
CA ILE A 139 0.95 -6.45 -16.27
C ILE A 139 -0.25 -6.89 -15.46
N ASP A 140 -1.05 -7.81 -16.03
CA ASP A 140 -2.19 -8.46 -15.36
C ASP A 140 -3.17 -7.40 -14.79
N ASN A 141 -3.96 -7.78 -13.80
CA ASN A 141 -4.79 -6.87 -13.03
C ASN A 141 -4.89 -7.33 -11.59
N GLU A 142 -4.47 -6.48 -10.63
CA GLU A 142 -4.62 -6.71 -9.19
C GLU A 142 -4.21 -8.14 -8.77
N LEU A 143 -2.97 -8.53 -9.02
CA LEU A 143 -2.46 -9.87 -8.68
C LEU A 143 -2.81 -10.27 -7.24
N ALA A 144 -3.25 -11.52 -7.06
CA ALA A 144 -3.64 -12.12 -5.78
C ALA A 144 -4.98 -11.67 -5.18
N GLN A 145 -5.76 -10.85 -5.85
CA GLN A 145 -7.11 -10.51 -5.41
C GLN A 145 -8.08 -11.71 -5.45
N GLU A 146 -9.27 -11.51 -4.89
CA GLU A 146 -10.31 -12.53 -4.73
C GLU A 146 -9.80 -13.82 -4.08
N GLY A 147 -8.82 -13.70 -3.17
CA GLY A 147 -8.26 -14.83 -2.43
C GLY A 147 -7.44 -15.81 -3.26
N THR A 148 -6.83 -15.36 -4.36
CA THR A 148 -6.04 -16.23 -5.26
C THR A 148 -4.55 -16.28 -4.96
N GLY A 149 -4.09 -15.57 -3.93
CA GLY A 149 -2.67 -15.46 -3.62
C GLY A 149 -2.00 -16.76 -3.13
N ARG A 150 -2.76 -17.76 -2.69
CA ARG A 150 -2.24 -18.96 -2.00
C ARG A 150 -2.80 -20.26 -2.59
N CYS A 151 -2.38 -20.59 -3.80
CA CYS A 151 -2.79 -21.82 -4.47
C CYS A 151 -2.08 -23.05 -3.86
N VAL A 152 -2.85 -24.12 -3.56
CA VAL A 152 -2.32 -25.37 -2.99
C VAL A 152 -2.39 -26.55 -3.96
N CYS A 153 -2.51 -26.30 -5.25
CA CYS A 153 -2.53 -27.38 -6.26
C CYS A 153 -1.21 -28.18 -6.26
N PRO A 154 -1.18 -29.38 -6.87
CA PRO A 154 0.03 -30.21 -6.90
C PRO A 154 1.29 -29.48 -7.40
N THR A 155 1.15 -28.64 -8.42
CA THR A 155 2.26 -27.81 -8.93
C THR A 155 2.78 -26.83 -7.87
N CYS A 156 1.90 -26.17 -7.14
CA CYS A 156 2.29 -25.25 -6.05
C CYS A 156 2.93 -26.02 -4.89
N SER A 157 2.40 -27.19 -4.54
CA SER A 157 2.98 -28.03 -3.48
C SER A 157 4.40 -28.49 -3.81
N GLU A 158 4.64 -28.92 -5.05
CA GLU A 158 5.99 -29.28 -5.51
C GLU A 158 6.95 -28.08 -5.49
N LYS A 159 6.51 -26.93 -6.02
CA LYS A 159 7.32 -25.70 -6.01
C LYS A 159 7.61 -25.22 -4.59
N PHE A 160 6.68 -25.32 -3.66
CA PHE A 160 6.89 -24.98 -2.27
C PHE A 160 7.97 -25.85 -1.61
N ARG A 161 7.93 -27.16 -1.82
CA ARG A 161 8.98 -28.08 -1.35
C ARG A 161 10.36 -27.70 -1.90
N ASN A 162 10.43 -27.35 -3.18
CA ASN A 162 11.68 -26.92 -3.81
C ASN A 162 12.16 -25.55 -3.25
N TRP A 163 11.25 -24.64 -2.95
CA TRP A 163 11.55 -23.37 -2.30
C TRP A 163 12.12 -23.61 -0.89
N LEU A 164 11.53 -24.51 -0.10
CA LEU A 164 12.04 -24.93 1.21
C LEU A 164 13.42 -25.58 1.12
N LYS A 165 13.64 -26.47 0.13
CA LYS A 165 14.98 -27.05 -0.12
C LYS A 165 16.02 -25.98 -0.40
N ASN A 166 15.68 -24.97 -1.18
CA ASN A 166 16.58 -23.86 -1.48
C ASN A 166 16.89 -22.99 -0.24
N LYS A 167 15.91 -22.78 0.65
CA LYS A 167 16.08 -22.03 1.89
C LYS A 167 16.89 -22.78 2.94
N TYR A 168 16.52 -24.02 3.22
CA TYR A 168 17.06 -24.81 4.35
C TYR A 168 18.22 -25.73 3.98
N LYS A 169 18.41 -26.05 2.72
CA LYS A 169 19.42 -26.93 2.12
C LYS A 169 19.21 -28.41 2.41
N ASN A 170 18.96 -28.81 3.66
CA ASN A 170 18.67 -30.18 4.08
C ASN A 170 17.51 -30.23 5.09
N ILE A 171 16.97 -31.43 5.32
CA ILE A 171 15.80 -31.62 6.17
C ILE A 171 16.10 -31.41 7.65
N GLU A 172 17.31 -31.70 8.09
CA GLU A 172 17.75 -31.52 9.47
C GLU A 172 17.75 -30.02 9.83
N ASN A 173 18.26 -29.17 8.94
CA ASN A 173 18.19 -27.71 9.10
C ASN A 173 16.74 -27.20 9.13
N PHE A 174 15.88 -27.74 8.27
CA PHE A 174 14.46 -27.41 8.31
C PHE A 174 13.85 -27.77 9.66
N ASN A 175 13.97 -29.03 10.11
CA ASN A 175 13.42 -29.48 11.38
C ASN A 175 13.92 -28.62 12.55
N ARG A 176 15.22 -28.38 12.61
CA ARG A 176 15.85 -27.57 13.69
C ARG A 176 15.36 -26.11 13.67
N ARG A 177 15.42 -25.45 12.50
CA ARG A 177 15.10 -24.02 12.39
C ARG A 177 13.60 -23.73 12.50
N SER A 178 12.74 -24.67 12.10
CA SER A 178 11.30 -24.54 12.23
C SER A 178 10.78 -24.96 13.63
N GLY A 179 11.63 -25.55 14.47
CA GLY A 179 11.19 -26.10 15.75
C GLY A 179 10.23 -27.28 15.59
N ALA A 180 10.41 -28.10 14.54
CA ALA A 180 9.48 -29.20 14.17
C ALA A 180 9.38 -30.30 15.21
N VAL A 181 10.28 -30.36 16.19
CA VAL A 181 10.16 -31.24 17.35
C VAL A 181 8.86 -31.01 18.13
N PHE A 182 8.30 -29.81 18.07
CA PHE A 182 7.02 -29.49 18.69
C PHE A 182 5.88 -30.26 18.01
N TRP A 183 5.13 -31.02 18.79
CA TRP A 183 4.05 -31.91 18.35
C TRP A 183 4.48 -32.95 17.29
N SER A 184 5.74 -33.43 17.33
CA SER A 184 6.27 -34.47 16.43
C SER A 184 6.10 -34.13 14.94
N GLN A 185 6.34 -32.88 14.56
CA GLN A 185 6.24 -32.40 13.19
C GLN A 185 7.53 -32.58 12.38
N GLU A 186 8.54 -33.28 12.92
CA GLU A 186 9.79 -33.56 12.22
C GLU A 186 9.55 -34.41 10.98
N CYS A 187 10.17 -34.01 9.89
CA CYS A 187 10.15 -34.73 8.62
C CYS A 187 11.47 -35.42 8.33
N ASN A 188 11.43 -36.56 7.66
CA ASN A 188 12.62 -37.26 7.19
C ASN A 188 13.05 -36.84 5.77
N ASP A 189 12.10 -36.27 5.02
CA ASP A 189 12.31 -35.76 3.66
C ASP A 189 11.34 -34.64 3.34
N PHE A 190 11.75 -33.69 2.49
CA PHE A 190 10.89 -32.57 2.06
C PHE A 190 9.60 -32.99 1.35
N SER A 191 9.54 -34.21 0.78
CA SER A 191 8.30 -34.72 0.16
C SER A 191 7.15 -34.89 1.15
N GLN A 192 7.45 -34.98 2.44
CA GLN A 192 6.45 -35.09 3.51
C GLN A 192 5.83 -33.73 3.88
N ILE A 193 6.42 -32.61 3.41
CA ILE A 193 5.93 -31.28 3.71
C ILE A 193 4.87 -30.87 2.69
N ASN A 194 3.74 -30.40 3.19
CA ASN A 194 2.65 -29.87 2.37
C ASN A 194 2.46 -28.36 2.64
N PRO A 195 1.88 -27.61 1.69
CA PRO A 195 1.38 -26.27 1.98
C PRO A 195 0.48 -26.28 3.20
N PRO A 196 0.58 -25.32 4.12
CA PRO A 196 -0.29 -25.27 5.28
C PRO A 196 -1.73 -25.02 4.86
N VAL A 197 -2.59 -25.95 5.27
CA VAL A 197 -4.05 -25.87 5.12
C VAL A 197 -4.63 -25.98 6.53
N ASN A 198 -5.80 -25.44 6.79
CA ASN A 198 -6.42 -25.55 8.11
C ASN A 198 -6.58 -27.03 8.48
N THR A 199 -5.71 -27.51 9.36
CA THR A 199 -5.69 -28.92 9.78
C THR A 199 -6.70 -29.25 10.86
N ILE A 200 -7.26 -28.22 11.51
CA ILE A 200 -8.24 -28.34 12.58
C ILE A 200 -9.46 -27.50 12.23
N GLU A 201 -10.63 -28.12 12.27
CA GLU A 201 -11.90 -27.44 12.16
C GLU A 201 -12.17 -26.71 13.48
N VAL A 202 -11.95 -25.40 13.50
CA VAL A 202 -12.32 -24.57 14.64
C VAL A 202 -13.83 -24.33 14.55
N GLY A 203 -14.59 -24.75 15.57
CA GLY A 203 -16.05 -24.64 15.59
C GLY A 203 -16.51 -23.24 15.24
N ALA A 204 -17.66 -23.12 14.58
CA ALA A 204 -18.23 -21.90 14.01
C ALA A 204 -18.41 -20.71 15.00
N GLN A 205 -18.20 -20.92 16.28
CA GLN A 205 -18.27 -19.89 17.33
C GLN A 205 -16.94 -19.19 17.61
N GLN A 206 -15.81 -19.72 17.12
CA GLN A 206 -14.51 -19.07 17.28
C GLN A 206 -14.18 -18.30 15.99
N GLN A 207 -14.51 -17.03 15.96
CA GLN A 207 -14.14 -16.09 14.88
C GLN A 207 -12.62 -15.80 14.84
N ILE A 208 -11.85 -16.45 15.71
CA ILE A 208 -10.40 -16.29 15.78
C ILE A 208 -9.79 -17.19 14.72
N HIS A 209 -9.07 -16.62 13.79
CA HIS A 209 -8.22 -17.34 12.84
C HIS A 209 -6.99 -17.92 13.58
N ALA A 210 -7.21 -18.86 14.48
CA ALA A 210 -6.13 -19.56 15.15
C ALA A 210 -5.55 -20.60 14.19
N PHE A 211 -4.30 -20.39 13.81
CA PHE A 211 -3.54 -21.38 13.03
C PHE A 211 -2.85 -22.32 14.02
N TYR A 212 -3.12 -23.62 13.89
CA TYR A 212 -2.46 -24.67 14.66
C TYR A 212 -1.24 -25.24 13.95
N GLU A 213 -1.03 -24.86 12.69
CA GLU A 213 0.13 -25.24 11.92
C GLU A 213 1.40 -24.59 12.48
N ASN A 214 2.55 -25.16 12.12
CA ASN A 214 3.85 -24.64 12.46
C ASN A 214 4.00 -23.17 11.94
N PRO A 215 4.25 -22.19 12.82
CA PRO A 215 4.30 -20.78 12.43
C PRO A 215 5.40 -20.47 11.41
N THR A 216 6.53 -21.21 11.45
CA THR A 216 7.62 -21.05 10.47
C THR A 216 7.15 -21.51 9.09
N VAL A 217 6.53 -22.69 9.00
CA VAL A 217 6.03 -23.23 7.72
C VAL A 217 4.96 -22.32 7.15
N ARG A 218 4.10 -21.75 8.01
CA ARG A 218 3.06 -20.82 7.58
C ARG A 218 3.66 -19.53 7.01
N LEU A 219 4.63 -18.92 7.69
CA LEU A 219 5.32 -17.71 7.20
C LEU A 219 6.09 -18.00 5.91
N ASP A 220 6.73 -19.16 5.81
CA ASP A 220 7.42 -19.57 4.59
C ASP A 220 6.47 -19.79 3.41
N PHE A 221 5.24 -20.23 3.67
CA PHE A 221 4.23 -20.35 2.63
C PHE A 221 3.70 -18.98 2.16
N GLU A 222 3.59 -17.99 3.06
CA GLU A 222 3.30 -16.59 2.68
C GLU A 222 4.38 -16.04 1.76
N ARG A 223 5.66 -16.21 2.14
CA ARG A 223 6.82 -15.79 1.34
C ARG A 223 6.87 -16.48 -0.02
N PHE A 224 6.72 -17.80 -0.03
CA PHE A 224 6.67 -18.59 -1.26
C PHE A 224 5.55 -18.15 -2.20
N SER A 225 4.37 -17.88 -1.65
CA SER A 225 3.21 -17.43 -2.42
C SER A 225 3.48 -16.06 -3.05
N SER A 226 4.04 -15.13 -2.28
CA SER A 226 4.49 -13.82 -2.77
C SER A 226 5.56 -13.95 -3.85
N ASP A 227 6.62 -14.72 -3.59
CA ASP A 227 7.72 -14.94 -4.55
C ASP A 227 7.21 -15.56 -5.87
N SER A 228 6.23 -16.48 -5.80
CA SER A 228 5.62 -17.10 -6.98
C SER A 228 4.81 -16.13 -7.85
N LEU A 229 4.08 -15.21 -7.20
CA LEU A 229 3.35 -14.14 -7.89
C LEU A 229 4.32 -13.15 -8.54
N ILE A 230 5.38 -12.78 -7.83
CA ILE A 230 6.45 -11.92 -8.34
C ILE A 230 7.17 -12.58 -9.52
N GLU A 231 7.43 -13.89 -9.45
CA GLU A 231 8.03 -14.64 -10.56
C GLU A 231 7.12 -14.62 -11.81
N PHE A 232 5.80 -14.76 -11.63
CA PHE A 232 4.83 -14.67 -12.72
C PHE A 232 4.76 -13.26 -13.31
N GLN A 233 4.73 -12.22 -12.47
CA GLN A 233 4.83 -10.83 -12.90
C GLN A 233 6.12 -10.58 -13.68
N ASN A 234 7.26 -11.02 -13.17
CA ASN A 234 8.57 -10.80 -13.77
C ASN A 234 8.75 -11.54 -15.10
N LEU A 235 8.06 -12.68 -15.31
CA LEU A 235 8.01 -13.34 -16.61
C LEU A 235 7.48 -12.38 -17.68
N GLN A 236 6.37 -11.73 -17.43
CA GLN A 236 5.74 -10.79 -18.36
C GLN A 236 6.57 -9.49 -18.49
N THR A 237 7.10 -8.96 -17.38
CA THR A 237 7.97 -7.79 -17.38
C THR A 237 9.18 -7.98 -18.31
N LYS A 238 9.86 -9.12 -18.18
CA LYS A 238 11.04 -9.44 -18.98
C LYS A 238 10.72 -9.59 -20.48
N ILE A 239 9.54 -10.09 -20.80
CA ILE A 239 9.08 -10.20 -22.19
C ILE A 239 8.82 -8.81 -22.75
N LEU A 240 8.01 -7.99 -22.10
CA LEU A 240 7.70 -6.64 -22.58
C LEU A 240 8.96 -5.80 -22.76
N LYS A 241 9.90 -5.84 -21.82
CA LYS A 241 11.17 -5.07 -21.90
C LYS A 241 12.08 -5.44 -23.08
N LYS A 242 11.81 -6.53 -23.82
CA LYS A 242 12.49 -6.83 -25.08
C LYS A 242 11.98 -5.94 -26.23
N TYR A 243 10.73 -5.52 -26.17
CA TYR A 243 10.02 -4.85 -27.26
C TYR A 243 9.81 -3.36 -27.02
N THR A 244 9.88 -2.90 -25.75
CA THR A 244 9.55 -1.53 -25.41
C THR A 244 10.57 -0.86 -24.50
N LYS A 245 10.67 0.48 -24.64
CA LYS A 245 11.37 1.38 -23.70
C LYS A 245 10.38 2.12 -22.78
N TYR A 246 9.08 1.95 -23.00
CA TYR A 246 8.07 2.55 -22.16
C TYR A 246 8.03 1.87 -20.78
N PRO A 247 7.64 2.60 -19.72
CA PRO A 247 7.54 2.03 -18.39
C PRO A 247 6.60 0.81 -18.34
N VAL A 248 7.00 -0.18 -17.57
CA VAL A 248 6.21 -1.39 -17.28
C VAL A 248 5.90 -1.40 -15.78
N THR A 249 4.61 -1.55 -15.45
CA THR A 249 4.10 -1.63 -14.08
C THR A 249 3.04 -2.73 -13.94
N THR A 250 2.46 -2.88 -12.77
CA THR A 250 1.19 -3.57 -12.50
C THR A 250 0.27 -2.61 -11.71
N ASN A 251 -0.96 -3.03 -11.39
CA ASN A 251 -1.82 -2.30 -10.47
C ASN A 251 -2.01 -3.13 -9.18
N ALA A 252 -1.28 -2.73 -8.13
CA ALA A 252 -1.44 -3.32 -6.81
C ALA A 252 -2.75 -2.83 -6.15
N THR A 253 -3.40 -3.67 -5.35
CA THR A 253 -4.62 -3.27 -4.62
C THR A 253 -4.35 -2.44 -3.36
N GLY A 254 -3.28 -1.67 -3.38
CA GLY A 254 -2.80 -0.88 -2.24
C GLY A 254 -2.19 -1.75 -1.14
N ILE A 255 -2.03 -1.18 0.05
CA ILE A 255 -1.39 -1.85 1.21
C ILE A 255 -2.20 -3.05 1.70
N ALA A 256 -3.52 -3.07 1.46
CA ALA A 256 -4.43 -4.05 2.02
C ALA A 256 -4.28 -5.48 1.48
N THR A 257 -3.50 -5.71 0.43
CA THR A 257 -3.28 -7.06 -0.10
C THR A 257 -2.24 -7.79 0.72
N ASN A 258 -2.70 -8.81 1.43
CA ASN A 258 -1.88 -9.60 2.34
C ASN A 258 -1.02 -10.68 1.66
N SER A 259 -0.94 -10.71 0.32
CA SER A 259 -0.39 -11.85 -0.40
C SER A 259 0.88 -11.57 -1.18
N ILE A 260 1.27 -10.32 -1.29
CA ILE A 260 2.47 -9.91 -2.06
C ILE A 260 3.26 -8.89 -1.26
N ASP A 261 4.56 -9.11 -1.15
CA ASP A 261 5.51 -8.11 -0.71
C ASP A 261 5.78 -7.12 -1.85
N TYR A 262 5.17 -5.95 -1.77
CA TYR A 262 5.29 -4.96 -2.84
C TYR A 262 6.67 -4.30 -2.93
N TYR A 263 7.47 -4.27 -1.86
CA TYR A 263 8.86 -3.85 -1.94
C TYR A 263 9.70 -4.78 -2.81
N LYS A 264 9.44 -6.09 -2.74
CA LYS A 264 10.08 -7.07 -3.63
C LYS A 264 9.49 -7.06 -5.04
N SER A 265 8.18 -6.96 -5.16
CA SER A 265 7.46 -7.00 -6.44
C SER A 265 7.92 -5.89 -7.39
N THR A 266 8.16 -4.70 -6.89
CA THR A 266 8.53 -3.53 -7.71
C THR A 266 9.99 -3.46 -8.12
N LYS A 267 10.85 -4.37 -7.67
CA LYS A 267 12.29 -4.34 -8.02
C LYS A 267 12.52 -4.35 -9.53
N GLU A 268 11.79 -5.19 -10.28
CA GLU A 268 11.90 -5.33 -11.73
C GLU A 268 10.96 -4.40 -12.52
N LEU A 269 9.98 -3.78 -11.88
CA LEU A 269 9.08 -2.80 -12.49
C LEU A 269 9.74 -1.42 -12.57
N ASP A 270 9.28 -0.58 -13.48
CA ASP A 270 9.83 0.77 -13.64
C ASP A 270 9.25 1.77 -12.63
N CYS A 271 7.99 1.58 -12.22
CA CYS A 271 7.33 2.33 -11.17
C CYS A 271 6.35 1.43 -10.39
N TYR A 272 5.91 1.90 -9.23
CA TYR A 272 4.83 1.27 -8.48
C TYR A 272 3.48 1.82 -8.98
N GLY A 273 2.64 0.93 -9.51
CA GLY A 273 1.25 1.22 -9.83
C GLY A 273 0.32 0.58 -8.81
N PHE A 274 -0.72 1.29 -8.37
CA PHE A 274 -1.69 0.76 -7.42
C PHE A 274 -3.08 1.36 -7.62
N ASP A 275 -4.09 0.69 -7.05
CA ASP A 275 -5.48 1.07 -7.09
C ASP A 275 -5.90 1.64 -5.74
N TYR A 276 -6.65 2.74 -5.77
CA TYR A 276 -7.08 3.41 -4.57
C TYR A 276 -8.54 3.89 -4.68
N TYR A 277 -9.39 3.37 -3.79
CA TYR A 277 -10.82 3.66 -3.77
C TYR A 277 -11.26 4.24 -2.42
N PRO A 278 -10.86 5.47 -2.08
CA PRO A 278 -11.27 6.11 -0.84
C PRO A 278 -12.76 6.48 -0.87
N GLY A 279 -13.36 6.65 0.31
CA GLY A 279 -14.64 7.35 0.42
C GLY A 279 -14.45 8.84 0.09
N LEU A 280 -15.32 9.40 -0.77
CA LEU A 280 -15.27 10.83 -1.15
C LEU A 280 -16.52 11.58 -0.70
N ARG A 281 -17.09 11.14 0.42
CA ARG A 281 -18.26 11.81 1.00
C ARG A 281 -18.08 11.93 2.51
N ASP A 282 -17.90 13.17 2.96
CA ASP A 282 -17.79 13.55 4.37
C ASP A 282 -16.67 12.87 5.16
N THR A 283 -15.65 12.39 4.46
CA THR A 283 -14.46 11.73 5.02
C THR A 283 -13.19 12.33 4.43
N ALA A 284 -12.17 12.50 5.25
CA ALA A 284 -10.83 12.81 4.75
C ALA A 284 -10.30 11.65 3.91
N VAL A 285 -9.68 11.98 2.78
CA VAL A 285 -8.97 10.98 1.96
C VAL A 285 -7.66 10.64 2.66
N ASP A 286 -7.52 9.38 3.05
CA ASP A 286 -6.32 8.89 3.71
C ASP A 286 -5.12 8.96 2.76
N SER A 287 -4.08 9.68 3.13
CA SER A 287 -2.87 9.83 2.32
C SER A 287 -1.75 8.83 2.64
N PHE A 288 -1.95 7.95 3.63
CA PHE A 288 -1.00 6.87 3.94
C PHE A 288 -0.67 5.98 2.73
N PRO A 289 -1.63 5.58 1.86
CA PRO A 289 -1.30 4.83 0.64
C PRO A 289 -0.35 5.56 -0.31
N TYR A 290 -0.43 6.88 -0.40
CA TYR A 290 0.49 7.68 -1.21
C TYR A 290 1.89 7.75 -0.60
N ALA A 291 2.01 7.88 0.73
CA ALA A 291 3.29 7.84 1.42
C ALA A 291 3.97 6.48 1.26
N PHE A 292 3.21 5.40 1.40
CA PHE A 292 3.67 4.04 1.11
C PHE A 292 4.14 3.89 -0.34
N ALA A 293 3.36 4.36 -1.30
CA ALA A 293 3.70 4.29 -2.72
C ALA A 293 5.01 5.04 -3.06
N ARG A 294 5.24 6.20 -2.44
CA ARG A 294 6.52 6.94 -2.57
C ARG A 294 7.69 6.13 -2.02
N GLY A 295 7.49 5.48 -0.88
CA GLY A 295 8.54 4.71 -0.21
C GLY A 295 8.89 3.40 -0.90
N ILE A 296 7.99 2.81 -1.68
CA ILE A 296 8.24 1.51 -2.36
C ILE A 296 9.45 1.58 -3.28
N LYS A 297 9.56 2.63 -4.08
CA LYS A 297 10.67 2.82 -5.00
C LYS A 297 11.21 4.23 -4.86
N ALA A 298 12.05 4.42 -3.85
CA ALA A 298 12.60 5.73 -3.50
C ALA A 298 13.17 6.48 -4.72
N GLY A 299 12.81 7.76 -4.83
CA GLY A 299 13.22 8.62 -5.94
C GLY A 299 12.53 8.36 -7.29
N LYS A 300 11.57 7.43 -7.36
CA LYS A 300 10.73 7.19 -8.52
C LYS A 300 9.29 7.64 -8.27
N PRO A 301 8.59 8.19 -9.26
CA PRO A 301 7.17 8.48 -9.13
C PRO A 301 6.36 7.18 -9.08
N PHE A 302 5.16 7.27 -8.52
CA PHE A 302 4.18 6.18 -8.54
C PHE A 302 2.99 6.53 -9.43
N TRP A 303 2.21 5.50 -9.81
CA TRP A 303 1.01 5.63 -10.62
C TRP A 303 -0.22 5.15 -9.85
N VAL A 304 -1.28 5.96 -9.83
CA VAL A 304 -2.61 5.53 -9.38
C VAL A 304 -3.35 5.00 -10.61
N MET A 305 -3.40 3.68 -10.73
CA MET A 305 -3.89 2.99 -11.93
C MET A 305 -5.42 2.88 -11.96
N GLU A 306 -6.03 2.88 -10.79
CA GLU A 306 -7.48 2.97 -10.62
C GLU A 306 -7.82 3.88 -9.45
N PHE A 307 -8.79 4.76 -9.68
CA PHE A 307 -9.35 5.62 -8.66
C PHE A 307 -10.86 5.72 -8.84
N MET A 308 -11.61 5.87 -7.73
CA MET A 308 -13.06 5.94 -7.85
C MET A 308 -13.53 7.08 -8.75
N SER A 309 -14.64 6.86 -9.46
CA SER A 309 -15.30 7.84 -10.32
C SER A 309 -16.65 8.28 -9.77
N GLY A 310 -17.44 7.32 -9.32
CA GLY A 310 -18.79 7.54 -8.84
C GLY A 310 -19.18 6.58 -7.72
N GLY A 311 -20.44 6.63 -7.33
CA GLY A 311 -21.04 5.74 -6.35
C GLY A 311 -21.73 4.53 -6.99
N GLY A 312 -22.67 3.95 -6.26
CA GLY A 312 -23.45 2.81 -6.71
C GLY A 312 -22.94 1.47 -6.18
N HIS A 313 -23.08 0.42 -6.95
CA HIS A 313 -22.60 -0.91 -6.58
C HIS A 313 -21.13 -1.05 -6.92
N ARG A 314 -20.39 -1.75 -6.07
CA ARG A 314 -19.04 -2.20 -6.38
C ARG A 314 -18.98 -3.72 -6.41
N LEU A 315 -17.99 -4.26 -7.05
CA LEU A 315 -17.70 -5.69 -7.01
C LEU A 315 -17.61 -6.16 -5.53
N GLY A 316 -18.30 -7.25 -5.19
CA GLY A 316 -18.38 -7.76 -3.81
C GLY A 316 -19.58 -7.26 -2.99
N GLY A 317 -20.51 -6.51 -3.58
CA GLY A 317 -21.89 -6.38 -3.07
C GLY A 317 -22.19 -5.25 -2.10
N SER A 318 -21.21 -4.40 -1.70
CA SER A 318 -21.54 -3.22 -0.88
C SER A 318 -21.72 -1.97 -1.72
N GLY A 319 -22.72 -1.15 -1.37
CA GLY A 319 -22.95 0.16 -2.01
C GLY A 319 -21.81 1.15 -1.69
N ARG A 320 -21.62 2.11 -2.58
CA ARG A 320 -20.71 3.25 -2.42
C ARG A 320 -21.48 4.55 -2.63
N LEU A 321 -21.27 5.51 -1.74
CA LEU A 321 -21.88 6.84 -1.86
C LEU A 321 -21.28 7.60 -3.05
N GLN A 322 -22.09 8.45 -3.69
CA GLN A 322 -21.60 9.37 -4.70
C GLN A 322 -20.65 10.39 -4.07
N PRO A 323 -19.54 10.72 -4.76
CA PRO A 323 -18.66 11.81 -4.30
C PRO A 323 -19.40 13.14 -4.17
N ASN A 324 -19.08 13.92 -3.15
CA ASN A 324 -19.53 15.30 -3.06
C ASN A 324 -19.01 16.14 -4.25
N PRO A 325 -19.71 17.21 -4.65
CA PRO A 325 -19.17 18.17 -5.60
C PRO A 325 -17.81 18.70 -5.14
N GLY A 326 -16.83 18.71 -6.04
CA GLY A 326 -15.43 19.11 -5.77
C GLY A 326 -14.53 18.03 -5.17
N ALA A 327 -15.11 16.98 -4.59
CA ALA A 327 -14.32 15.95 -3.89
C ALA A 327 -13.43 15.11 -4.84
N LEU A 328 -13.90 14.82 -6.06
CA LEU A 328 -13.07 14.14 -7.07
C LEU A 328 -11.87 15.01 -7.45
N LYS A 329 -12.11 16.29 -7.74
CA LYS A 329 -11.05 17.25 -8.07
C LYS A 329 -10.02 17.38 -6.95
N GLN A 330 -10.49 17.57 -5.71
CA GLN A 330 -9.61 17.67 -4.54
C GLN A 330 -8.73 16.43 -4.39
N ALA A 331 -9.30 15.23 -4.45
CA ALA A 331 -8.58 13.97 -4.27
C ALA A 331 -7.57 13.69 -5.40
N VAL A 332 -7.88 14.07 -6.64
CA VAL A 332 -6.93 14.00 -7.75
C VAL A 332 -5.73 14.92 -7.50
N ILE A 333 -5.96 16.18 -7.12
CA ILE A 333 -4.88 17.13 -6.84
C ILE A 333 -4.05 16.65 -5.64
N GLN A 334 -4.70 16.08 -4.60
CA GLN A 334 -4.01 15.47 -3.47
C GLN A 334 -3.07 14.34 -3.92
N SER A 335 -3.49 13.45 -4.82
CA SER A 335 -2.63 12.35 -5.30
C SER A 335 -1.36 12.87 -5.97
N PHE A 336 -1.47 13.91 -6.81
CA PHE A 336 -0.31 14.56 -7.43
C PHE A 336 0.54 15.35 -6.44
N ALA A 337 -0.07 16.02 -5.46
CA ALA A 337 0.66 16.67 -4.37
C ALA A 337 1.51 15.66 -3.59
N HIS A 338 1.02 14.43 -3.41
CA HIS A 338 1.75 13.33 -2.77
C HIS A 338 2.74 12.60 -3.68
N GLY A 339 2.91 13.00 -4.95
CA GLY A 339 3.95 12.48 -5.85
C GLY A 339 3.48 11.52 -6.92
N ALA A 340 2.19 11.36 -7.14
CA ALA A 340 1.70 10.63 -8.30
C ALA A 340 2.22 11.27 -9.61
N GLN A 341 2.61 10.47 -10.58
CA GLN A 341 2.87 10.90 -11.95
C GLN A 341 1.67 10.62 -12.86
N MET A 342 0.88 9.63 -12.50
CA MET A 342 -0.34 9.22 -13.21
C MET A 342 -1.48 9.02 -12.23
N MET A 343 -2.69 9.38 -12.68
CA MET A 343 -3.94 9.08 -11.98
C MET A 343 -5.04 8.78 -12.98
N LEU A 344 -5.62 7.59 -12.87
CA LEU A 344 -6.66 7.09 -13.77
C LEU A 344 -7.95 6.79 -12.99
N HIS A 345 -9.08 7.30 -13.43
CA HIS A 345 -10.37 6.95 -12.88
C HIS A 345 -10.84 5.58 -13.40
N PHE A 346 -11.33 4.72 -12.52
CA PHE A 346 -12.08 3.53 -12.87
C PHE A 346 -13.56 3.87 -12.75
N GLN A 347 -14.27 4.12 -13.84
CA GLN A 347 -13.91 4.03 -15.24
C GLN A 347 -14.55 5.19 -16.02
N PHE A 348 -14.33 5.28 -17.33
CA PHE A 348 -14.92 6.35 -18.14
C PHE A 348 -16.46 6.23 -18.23
N ARG A 349 -16.98 5.07 -18.64
CA ARG A 349 -18.43 4.85 -18.83
C ARG A 349 -18.93 3.63 -18.08
N THR A 350 -20.02 3.80 -17.33
CA THR A 350 -20.66 2.75 -16.52
C THR A 350 -20.96 1.51 -17.34
N PHE A 351 -20.60 0.33 -16.84
CA PHE A 351 -20.97 -0.95 -17.43
C PHE A 351 -22.45 -1.23 -17.27
N PRO A 352 -23.19 -1.51 -18.35
CA PRO A 352 -24.57 -2.01 -18.29
C PRO A 352 -24.63 -3.53 -18.10
N ILE A 353 -23.48 -4.23 -18.17
CA ILE A 353 -23.36 -5.69 -18.18
C ILE A 353 -22.26 -6.16 -17.21
N GLY A 354 -22.27 -7.44 -16.91
CA GLY A 354 -21.23 -8.13 -16.15
C GLY A 354 -21.33 -7.92 -14.64
N ALA A 355 -20.34 -8.46 -13.92
CA ALA A 355 -20.31 -8.44 -12.45
C ALA A 355 -20.11 -7.03 -11.86
N GLU A 356 -19.65 -6.07 -12.66
CA GLU A 356 -19.43 -4.68 -12.25
C GLU A 356 -20.51 -3.72 -12.78
N GLN A 357 -21.65 -4.23 -13.20
CA GLN A 357 -22.79 -3.41 -13.57
C GLN A 357 -23.22 -2.50 -12.40
N LEU A 358 -23.74 -1.31 -12.70
CA LEU A 358 -24.18 -0.32 -11.72
C LEU A 358 -23.08 0.28 -10.83
N ASN A 359 -21.80 0.03 -11.15
CA ASN A 359 -20.67 0.77 -10.62
C ASN A 359 -20.54 2.07 -11.44
N TYR A 360 -21.10 3.17 -10.94
CA TYR A 360 -21.21 4.41 -11.71
C TYR A 360 -19.86 5.06 -11.96
N ALA A 361 -19.62 5.38 -13.22
CA ALA A 361 -18.39 5.91 -13.79
C ALA A 361 -18.40 7.45 -13.90
N ILE A 362 -17.42 8.00 -14.61
CA ILE A 362 -17.39 9.43 -14.96
C ILE A 362 -18.60 9.81 -15.80
N VAL A 363 -18.94 8.97 -16.79
CA VAL A 363 -20.16 9.07 -17.62
C VAL A 363 -21.03 7.86 -17.33
N ASP A 364 -22.35 8.10 -17.18
CA ASP A 364 -23.30 7.02 -16.93
C ASP A 364 -23.51 6.14 -18.18
N ALA A 365 -24.22 5.01 -18.04
CA ALA A 365 -24.40 4.04 -19.12
C ALA A 365 -25.07 4.63 -20.38
N ASP A 366 -25.89 5.67 -20.22
CA ASP A 366 -26.55 6.38 -21.31
C ASP A 366 -25.64 7.31 -22.15
N GLY A 367 -24.38 7.48 -21.73
CA GLY A 367 -23.39 8.30 -22.42
C GLY A 367 -23.58 9.82 -22.23
N VAL A 368 -24.47 10.27 -21.36
CA VAL A 368 -24.72 11.69 -21.15
C VAL A 368 -23.73 12.28 -20.15
N PRO A 369 -22.92 13.29 -20.53
CA PRO A 369 -22.02 13.97 -19.63
C PRO A 369 -22.78 14.73 -18.55
N ARG A 370 -22.42 14.49 -17.28
CA ARG A 370 -23.02 15.11 -16.10
C ARG A 370 -21.95 15.71 -15.18
N ARG A 371 -22.29 16.09 -13.96
CA ARG A 371 -21.41 16.75 -12.99
C ARG A 371 -19.99 16.14 -12.92
N ARG A 372 -19.85 14.82 -12.78
CA ARG A 372 -18.54 14.14 -12.66
C ARG A 372 -17.66 14.36 -13.89
N TYR A 373 -18.24 14.34 -15.08
CA TYR A 373 -17.52 14.62 -16.33
C TYR A 373 -17.00 16.07 -16.38
N TYR A 374 -17.82 17.03 -16.02
CA TYR A 374 -17.40 18.43 -16.00
C TYR A 374 -16.37 18.69 -14.92
N GLU A 375 -16.50 18.07 -13.74
CA GLU A 375 -15.51 18.14 -12.67
C GLU A 375 -14.17 17.54 -13.11
N MET A 376 -14.16 16.43 -13.85
CA MET A 376 -12.96 15.84 -14.45
C MET A 376 -12.30 16.81 -15.45
N LYS A 377 -13.10 17.48 -16.30
CA LYS A 377 -12.61 18.48 -17.26
C LYS A 377 -11.94 19.67 -16.56
N GLU A 378 -12.59 20.24 -15.54
CA GLU A 378 -12.01 21.29 -14.72
C GLU A 378 -10.71 20.85 -14.03
N THR A 379 -10.66 19.60 -13.55
CA THR A 379 -9.48 19.02 -12.93
C THR A 379 -8.31 18.99 -13.90
N ALA A 380 -8.54 18.56 -15.15
CA ALA A 380 -7.50 18.56 -16.19
C ALA A 380 -6.93 19.96 -16.47
N GLU A 381 -7.77 20.99 -16.40
CA GLU A 381 -7.32 22.40 -16.55
C GLU A 381 -6.45 22.86 -15.39
N VAL A 382 -6.81 22.52 -14.16
CA VAL A 382 -6.00 22.83 -12.97
C VAL A 382 -4.66 22.11 -13.03
N LEU A 383 -4.67 20.82 -13.35
CA LEU A 383 -3.44 20.02 -13.44
C LEU A 383 -2.45 20.60 -14.45
N ARG A 384 -2.89 21.07 -15.62
CA ARG A 384 -2.01 21.75 -16.58
C ARG A 384 -1.32 23.00 -16.01
N LYS A 385 -2.01 23.75 -15.13
CA LYS A 385 -1.42 24.94 -14.49
C LYS A 385 -0.38 24.61 -13.45
N ILE A 386 -0.58 23.54 -12.67
CA ILE A 386 0.30 23.17 -11.55
C ILE A 386 1.37 22.13 -11.95
N GLU A 387 1.31 21.58 -13.15
CA GLU A 387 2.27 20.58 -13.63
C GLU A 387 3.74 21.00 -13.48
N PRO A 388 4.16 22.24 -13.81
CA PRO A 388 5.55 22.67 -13.62
C PRO A 388 6.00 22.58 -12.16
N ILE A 389 5.11 22.91 -11.21
CA ILE A 389 5.41 22.84 -9.78
C ILE A 389 5.51 21.37 -9.34
N ILE A 390 4.52 20.55 -9.70
CA ILE A 390 4.48 19.14 -9.30
C ILE A 390 5.67 18.35 -9.85
N SER A 391 5.98 18.53 -11.15
CA SER A 391 7.03 17.78 -11.82
C SER A 391 8.45 18.13 -11.36
N ASN A 392 8.67 19.36 -10.89
CA ASN A 392 10.00 19.86 -10.54
C ASN A 392 10.20 20.08 -9.03
N SER A 393 9.22 19.79 -8.19
CA SER A 393 9.37 19.89 -6.73
C SER A 393 9.74 18.54 -6.11
N LYS A 394 10.38 18.58 -4.92
CA LYS A 394 10.87 17.42 -4.17
C LYS A 394 10.28 17.39 -2.77
N PHE A 395 10.12 16.21 -2.21
CA PHE A 395 9.83 16.03 -0.78
C PHE A 395 11.08 16.31 0.05
N VAL A 396 10.87 16.78 1.27
CA VAL A 396 11.92 17.10 2.26
C VAL A 396 11.48 16.55 3.62
N ASN A 397 11.21 15.25 3.66
CA ASN A 397 10.74 14.58 4.87
C ASN A 397 11.94 14.18 5.75
N GLU A 398 11.84 14.45 7.05
CA GLU A 398 12.88 14.16 8.04
C GLU A 398 12.51 12.97 8.94
N VAL A 399 11.28 12.45 8.79
CA VAL A 399 10.72 11.34 9.56
C VAL A 399 10.36 10.19 8.63
N ALA A 400 10.68 8.96 9.01
CA ALA A 400 10.26 7.76 8.32
C ALA A 400 9.55 6.78 9.27
N ILE A 401 8.59 6.04 8.72
CA ILE A 401 7.92 4.90 9.35
C ILE A 401 8.37 3.65 8.63
N CYS A 402 8.97 2.71 9.35
CA CYS A 402 9.45 1.44 8.80
C CYS A 402 8.35 0.39 8.78
N LEU A 403 8.04 -0.14 7.60
CA LEU A 403 7.01 -1.16 7.39
C LEU A 403 7.64 -2.44 6.83
N ASP A 404 7.20 -3.60 7.35
CA ASP A 404 7.71 -4.90 6.95
C ASP A 404 6.59 -5.94 6.74
N TYR A 405 6.68 -6.71 5.64
CA TYR A 405 5.69 -7.74 5.32
C TYR A 405 5.86 -9.01 6.15
N ASP A 406 7.07 -9.40 6.53
CA ASP A 406 7.30 -10.56 7.39
C ASP A 406 6.68 -10.34 8.77
N THR A 407 6.85 -9.15 9.34
CA THR A 407 6.19 -8.72 10.58
C THR A 407 4.66 -8.76 10.43
N HIS A 408 4.13 -8.20 9.34
CA HIS A 408 2.69 -8.23 9.07
C HIS A 408 2.13 -9.66 9.00
N TRP A 409 2.78 -10.54 8.24
CA TRP A 409 2.35 -11.93 8.12
C TRP A 409 2.48 -12.70 9.44
N ALA A 410 3.60 -12.52 10.17
CA ALA A 410 3.84 -13.19 11.44
C ALA A 410 2.81 -12.81 12.53
N LEU A 411 2.43 -11.53 12.61
CA LEU A 411 1.38 -11.03 13.51
C LEU A 411 0.00 -11.59 13.16
N ARG A 412 -0.30 -11.83 11.87
CA ARG A 412 -1.52 -12.50 11.46
C ARG A 412 -1.52 -14.00 11.74
N ILE A 413 -0.36 -14.65 11.68
CA ILE A 413 -0.20 -16.07 12.04
C ILE A 413 -0.38 -16.28 13.53
N LYS A 414 0.10 -15.35 14.34
CA LYS A 414 -0.02 -15.36 15.80
C LYS A 414 -0.53 -13.98 16.26
N PRO A 415 -1.87 -13.77 16.23
CA PRO A 415 -2.46 -12.51 16.67
C PRO A 415 -2.11 -12.21 18.14
N VAL A 416 -1.92 -10.93 18.44
CA VAL A 416 -1.54 -10.47 19.81
C VAL A 416 -2.75 -10.29 20.73
N ASN A 417 -3.93 -10.04 20.17
CA ASN A 417 -5.19 -9.96 20.90
C ASN A 417 -6.37 -10.49 20.04
N ASP A 418 -7.60 -10.28 20.45
CA ASP A 418 -8.84 -10.79 19.84
C ASP A 418 -9.15 -10.29 18.43
N SER A 419 -8.15 -10.19 17.54
CA SER A 419 -8.28 -9.76 16.16
C SER A 419 -8.45 -8.25 15.90
N SER A 420 -8.43 -7.40 16.91
CA SER A 420 -8.53 -5.95 16.73
C SER A 420 -7.23 -5.30 16.22
N PHE A 421 -6.07 -5.92 16.47
CA PHE A 421 -4.80 -5.39 16.03
C PHE A 421 -4.51 -5.78 14.57
N TYR A 422 -4.45 -4.76 13.70
CA TYR A 422 -4.01 -4.90 12.33
C TYR A 422 -2.78 -4.02 12.08
N TYR A 423 -1.65 -4.64 11.79
CA TYR A 423 -0.33 -3.98 11.71
C TYR A 423 -0.31 -2.75 10.79
N PHE A 424 -0.92 -2.85 9.60
CA PHE A 424 -0.95 -1.71 8.67
C PHE A 424 -1.85 -0.56 9.17
N ASP A 425 -2.89 -0.84 9.95
CA ASP A 425 -3.71 0.20 10.56
C ASP A 425 -2.96 0.91 11.69
N TYR A 426 -2.10 0.20 12.41
CA TYR A 426 -1.20 0.81 13.39
C TYR A 426 -0.17 1.72 12.73
N CYS A 427 0.48 1.27 11.64
CA CYS A 427 1.38 2.13 10.85
C CYS A 427 0.65 3.37 10.30
N ARG A 428 -0.60 3.20 9.85
CA ARG A 428 -1.46 4.30 9.38
C ARG A 428 -1.80 5.28 10.50
N LYS A 429 -2.12 4.80 11.70
CA LYS A 429 -2.40 5.62 12.89
C LYS A 429 -1.20 6.52 13.22
N ILE A 430 0.02 5.98 13.19
CA ILE A 430 1.25 6.75 13.40
C ILE A 430 1.44 7.80 12.30
N TYR A 431 1.27 7.41 11.03
CA TYR A 431 1.38 8.34 9.90
C TYR A 431 0.39 9.48 10.01
N GLN A 432 -0.88 9.19 10.27
CA GLN A 432 -1.92 10.20 10.42
C GLN A 432 -1.64 11.12 11.60
N SER A 433 -1.16 10.59 12.73
CA SER A 433 -0.80 11.38 13.92
C SER A 433 0.31 12.38 13.59
N LEU A 434 1.34 11.99 12.84
CA LEU A 434 2.39 12.91 12.36
C LEU A 434 1.83 13.97 11.40
N SER A 435 1.03 13.56 10.41
CA SER A 435 0.45 14.46 9.42
C SER A 435 -0.44 15.54 10.07
N GLU A 436 -1.27 15.15 11.03
CA GLU A 436 -2.19 16.05 11.73
C GLU A 436 -1.46 17.07 12.64
N VAL A 437 -0.26 16.75 13.11
CA VAL A 437 0.57 17.72 13.86
C VAL A 437 1.54 18.50 12.97
N GLY A 438 1.42 18.41 11.64
CA GLY A 438 2.19 19.20 10.71
C GLY A 438 3.55 18.61 10.34
N VAL A 439 3.75 17.30 10.50
CA VAL A 439 4.98 16.60 10.16
C VAL A 439 4.72 15.67 8.97
N ASN A 440 5.35 15.94 7.84
CA ASN A 440 5.31 15.02 6.70
C ASN A 440 6.32 13.89 6.89
N SER A 441 5.91 12.64 6.60
CA SER A 441 6.74 11.45 6.76
C SER A 441 6.70 10.55 5.52
N ASP A 442 7.71 9.70 5.39
CA ASP A 442 7.76 8.63 4.39
C ASP A 442 7.51 7.27 5.05
N VAL A 443 7.04 6.31 4.26
CA VAL A 443 6.87 4.91 4.68
C VAL A 443 7.84 4.06 3.89
N ILE A 444 8.79 3.43 4.58
CA ILE A 444 9.92 2.72 3.96
C ILE A 444 10.02 1.28 4.45
N SER A 445 10.76 0.42 3.73
CA SER A 445 11.06 -0.94 4.18
C SER A 445 12.37 -1.04 4.97
N TYR A 446 12.57 -2.17 5.66
CA TYR A 446 13.82 -2.49 6.35
C TYR A 446 15.05 -2.55 5.44
N ASP A 447 14.85 -2.88 4.15
CA ASP A 447 15.94 -3.01 3.17
C ASP A 447 16.45 -1.65 2.66
N GLN A 448 15.67 -0.56 2.84
CA GLN A 448 16.03 0.76 2.33
C GLN A 448 17.03 1.46 3.26
N ASP A 449 17.75 2.44 2.69
CA ASP A 449 18.59 3.35 3.45
C ASP A 449 17.75 4.36 4.21
N PHE A 450 18.01 4.54 5.49
CA PHE A 450 17.31 5.49 6.35
C PHE A 450 18.20 6.55 7.00
N ASP A 451 19.49 6.59 6.65
CA ASP A 451 20.45 7.57 7.22
C ASP A 451 20.08 9.03 6.90
N GLN A 452 19.26 9.22 5.86
CA GLN A 452 18.74 10.55 5.50
C GLN A 452 17.66 11.09 6.45
N TYR A 453 17.04 10.23 7.27
CA TYR A 453 15.98 10.62 8.20
C TYR A 453 16.57 10.90 9.57
N LYS A 454 16.09 11.96 10.23
CA LYS A 454 16.45 12.28 11.62
C LYS A 454 15.75 11.38 12.61
N ILE A 455 14.46 11.08 12.34
CA ILE A 455 13.64 10.20 13.17
C ILE A 455 13.17 9.01 12.34
N MET A 456 13.35 7.83 12.87
CA MET A 456 12.78 6.59 12.36
C MET A 456 11.84 5.97 13.40
N ILE A 457 10.63 5.63 12.96
CA ILE A 457 9.66 4.91 13.78
C ILE A 457 9.59 3.47 13.29
N LEU A 458 9.75 2.53 14.20
CA LEU A 458 9.68 1.08 13.98
C LEU A 458 8.41 0.53 14.67
N PRO A 459 7.26 0.55 13.98
CA PRO A 459 6.03 0.01 14.56
C PRO A 459 6.14 -1.50 14.70
N THR A 460 6.06 -2.00 15.92
CA THR A 460 6.02 -3.45 16.18
C THR A 460 7.00 -4.23 15.31
N GLY A 461 8.29 -3.98 15.47
CA GLY A 461 9.35 -4.69 14.71
C GLY A 461 9.43 -6.17 15.11
N PHE A 462 8.35 -6.93 14.91
CA PHE A 462 8.10 -8.25 15.48
C PHE A 462 9.09 -9.30 14.99
N VAL A 463 9.33 -9.32 13.68
CA VAL A 463 10.34 -10.19 13.06
C VAL A 463 11.55 -9.34 12.68
N LEU A 464 12.67 -9.52 13.34
CA LEU A 464 13.92 -8.84 13.02
C LEU A 464 15.06 -9.84 12.78
N SER A 465 15.85 -9.59 11.74
CA SER A 465 17.11 -10.30 11.51
C SER A 465 18.22 -9.74 12.40
N LEU A 466 19.29 -10.51 12.58
CA LEU A 466 20.51 -10.03 13.26
C LEU A 466 21.08 -8.81 12.52
N GLU A 467 21.07 -8.84 11.18
CA GLU A 467 21.56 -7.74 10.35
C GLU A 467 20.74 -6.45 10.58
N MET A 468 19.41 -6.58 10.66
CA MET A 468 18.55 -5.42 10.91
C MET A 468 18.78 -4.84 12.32
N ARG A 469 19.01 -5.65 13.33
CA ARG A 469 19.37 -5.18 14.67
C ARG A 469 20.63 -4.33 14.64
N GLU A 470 21.68 -4.80 13.98
CA GLU A 470 22.95 -4.06 13.83
C GLU A 470 22.76 -2.77 13.03
N LYS A 471 21.93 -2.80 11.99
CA LYS A 471 21.59 -1.62 11.20
C LYS A 471 20.89 -0.54 12.05
N LEU A 472 19.97 -0.93 12.93
CA LEU A 472 19.30 -0.03 13.88
C LEU A 472 20.30 0.58 14.89
N LYS A 473 21.19 -0.24 15.46
CA LYS A 473 22.24 0.23 16.37
C LYS A 473 23.18 1.22 15.68
N ASN A 474 23.59 0.92 14.46
CA ASN A 474 24.44 1.80 13.67
C ASN A 474 23.74 3.15 13.39
N TYR A 475 22.50 3.14 12.96
CA TYR A 475 21.72 4.35 12.71
C TYR A 475 21.68 5.26 13.95
N VAL A 476 21.32 4.71 15.11
CA VAL A 476 21.25 5.50 16.34
C VAL A 476 22.64 5.95 16.80
N SER A 477 23.64 5.08 16.74
CA SER A 477 25.01 5.45 17.15
C SER A 477 25.61 6.61 16.36
N HIS A 478 25.15 6.82 15.11
CA HIS A 478 25.58 7.93 14.26
C HIS A 478 24.75 9.22 14.43
N GLY A 479 23.72 9.22 15.29
CA GLY A 479 22.94 10.41 15.62
C GLY A 479 21.47 10.33 15.22
N GLY A 480 21.00 9.20 14.69
CA GLY A 480 19.59 8.95 14.41
C GLY A 480 18.76 8.82 15.69
N ILE A 481 17.48 9.09 15.58
CA ILE A 481 16.50 8.91 16.66
C ILE A 481 15.57 7.77 16.28
N LEU A 482 15.50 6.74 17.11
CA LEU A 482 14.68 5.55 16.89
C LEU A 482 13.53 5.49 17.90
N LEU A 483 12.31 5.37 17.41
CA LEU A 483 11.15 5.02 18.22
C LEU A 483 10.74 3.57 17.89
N GLY A 484 11.13 2.60 18.73
CA GLY A 484 10.63 1.23 18.68
C GLY A 484 9.37 1.10 19.53
N THR A 485 8.39 0.33 19.05
CA THR A 485 7.15 0.11 19.82
C THR A 485 7.06 -1.31 20.34
N PHE A 486 6.07 -1.59 21.15
CA PHE A 486 5.81 -2.90 21.77
C PHE A 486 6.02 -4.07 20.79
N LEU A 487 6.38 -5.22 21.30
CA LEU A 487 6.68 -6.45 20.53
C LEU A 487 7.85 -6.29 19.54
N THR A 488 8.73 -5.32 19.69
CA THR A 488 9.92 -5.19 18.84
C THR A 488 10.92 -6.29 19.15
N SER A 489 11.47 -6.94 18.11
CA SER A 489 12.51 -7.99 18.17
C SER A 489 12.12 -9.21 19.02
N VAL A 490 10.88 -9.70 18.83
CA VAL A 490 10.39 -10.91 19.52
C VAL A 490 10.78 -12.17 18.77
N LYS A 491 10.84 -12.13 17.43
CA LYS A 491 11.07 -13.29 16.60
C LYS A 491 12.20 -13.07 15.59
N ASN A 492 12.87 -14.19 15.27
CA ASN A 492 13.85 -14.24 14.19
C ASN A 492 13.18 -14.39 12.81
N ILE A 493 13.99 -14.38 11.75
CA ILE A 493 13.54 -14.52 10.37
C ILE A 493 12.83 -15.85 10.04
N ASP A 494 12.94 -16.85 10.90
CA ASP A 494 12.22 -18.12 10.77
C ASP A 494 10.89 -18.12 11.55
N ASN A 495 10.47 -16.96 12.06
CA ASN A 495 9.26 -16.81 12.88
C ASN A 495 9.31 -17.63 14.19
N VAL A 496 10.50 -17.89 14.70
CA VAL A 496 10.76 -18.55 15.98
C VAL A 496 11.11 -17.48 17.00
N GLY A 497 10.55 -17.58 18.21
CA GLY A 497 10.84 -16.66 19.30
C GLY A 497 12.33 -16.71 19.68
N TYR A 498 12.88 -15.55 19.97
CA TYR A 498 14.19 -15.48 20.59
C TYR A 498 14.14 -15.97 22.05
N VAL A 499 15.25 -16.48 22.56
CA VAL A 499 15.39 -16.95 23.95
C VAL A 499 16.07 -15.92 24.85
N GLU A 500 16.46 -14.80 24.28
CA GLU A 500 17.07 -13.66 24.98
C GLU A 500 15.95 -12.76 25.59
N SER A 501 16.33 -11.94 26.57
CA SER A 501 15.40 -10.93 27.11
C SER A 501 14.95 -9.96 26.01
N LEU A 502 13.66 -9.62 26.02
CA LEU A 502 13.07 -8.68 25.06
C LEU A 502 13.42 -7.22 25.44
N PRO A 503 13.53 -6.32 24.47
CA PRO A 503 13.60 -6.55 23.02
C PRO A 503 14.92 -7.23 22.66
N SER A 504 14.81 -8.45 22.13
CA SER A 504 15.96 -9.35 21.97
C SER A 504 17.08 -8.75 21.12
N GLY A 505 18.31 -8.73 21.67
CA GLY A 505 19.50 -8.18 21.03
C GLY A 505 19.49 -6.65 20.83
N LEU A 506 18.48 -5.95 21.38
CA LEU A 506 18.34 -4.48 21.33
C LEU A 506 18.17 -3.86 22.72
N SER A 507 18.31 -4.65 23.78
CA SER A 507 18.15 -4.15 25.18
C SER A 507 19.17 -3.05 25.50
N ASP A 508 20.40 -3.17 25.00
CA ASP A 508 21.46 -2.16 25.12
C ASP A 508 21.14 -0.87 24.33
N LEU A 509 20.50 -1.00 23.15
CA LEU A 509 20.09 0.12 22.34
C LEU A 509 18.95 0.93 23.03
N PHE A 510 17.95 0.24 23.55
CA PHE A 510 16.79 0.87 24.18
C PHE A 510 17.00 1.15 25.70
N GLY A 511 18.06 0.63 26.30
CA GLY A 511 18.37 0.79 27.73
C GLY A 511 17.29 0.15 28.62
N THR A 512 16.64 -0.92 28.16
CA THR A 512 15.57 -1.59 28.89
C THR A 512 15.43 -3.05 28.49
N THR A 513 14.78 -3.83 29.37
CA THR A 513 14.24 -5.15 29.05
C THR A 513 12.75 -5.18 29.40
N VAL A 514 12.01 -6.10 28.78
CA VAL A 514 10.59 -6.36 29.04
C VAL A 514 10.48 -7.45 30.11
N GLU A 515 9.82 -7.16 31.21
CA GLU A 515 9.64 -8.08 32.36
C GLU A 515 8.34 -8.87 32.21
N GLU A 516 7.23 -8.22 31.88
CA GLU A 516 5.90 -8.83 31.72
C GLU A 516 5.18 -8.28 30.52
N VAL A 517 4.28 -9.10 29.94
CA VAL A 517 3.48 -8.74 28.76
C VAL A 517 2.06 -9.23 28.91
N GLU A 518 1.09 -8.44 28.44
CA GLU A 518 -0.30 -8.87 28.34
C GLU A 518 -1.07 -8.15 27.23
N PRO A 519 -2.10 -8.79 26.63
CA PRO A 519 -3.04 -8.10 25.76
C PRO A 519 -3.95 -7.18 26.58
N VAL A 520 -4.36 -6.07 25.96
CA VAL A 520 -5.36 -5.17 26.54
C VAL A 520 -6.71 -5.46 25.88
N PHE A 521 -7.77 -5.55 26.70
CA PHE A 521 -9.15 -5.78 26.27
C PHE A 521 -10.01 -4.58 26.64
N GLU A 522 -11.17 -4.40 26.01
CA GLU A 522 -12.07 -3.24 26.18
C GLU A 522 -12.38 -2.83 27.65
N ASN A 523 -12.33 -3.77 28.59
CA ASN A 523 -12.64 -3.52 29.99
C ASN A 523 -11.42 -3.57 30.90
N ASN A 524 -10.20 -3.57 30.36
CA ASN A 524 -8.99 -3.78 31.16
C ASN A 524 -7.85 -2.83 30.76
N HIS A 525 -8.19 -1.54 30.59
CA HIS A 525 -7.21 -0.51 30.27
C HIS A 525 -6.44 -0.08 31.50
N ASN A 526 -5.12 0.04 31.38
CA ASN A 526 -4.27 0.62 32.42
C ASN A 526 -4.08 2.11 32.16
N HIS A 527 -4.17 2.92 33.19
CA HIS A 527 -3.79 4.33 33.10
C HIS A 527 -2.27 4.47 33.18
N LEU A 528 -1.73 5.36 32.35
CA LEU A 528 -0.30 5.66 32.33
C LEU A 528 -0.05 7.16 32.25
N LYS A 529 1.10 7.58 32.76
CA LYS A 529 1.60 8.95 32.65
C LYS A 529 2.87 8.97 31.82
N ILE A 530 2.91 9.85 30.85
CA ILE A 530 4.07 10.08 29.97
C ILE A 530 4.64 11.44 30.32
N GLU A 531 5.94 11.50 30.59
CA GLU A 531 6.67 12.72 30.89
C GLU A 531 7.94 12.77 30.04
N GLU A 532 7.94 13.61 29.01
CA GLU A 532 9.07 13.75 28.09
C GLU A 532 9.25 15.21 27.68
N GLY A 533 10.36 15.83 28.13
CA GLY A 533 10.59 17.26 27.94
C GLY A 533 9.47 18.10 28.58
N ASP A 534 8.85 18.96 27.80
CA ASP A 534 7.70 19.78 28.24
C ASP A 534 6.35 19.07 28.13
N CYS A 535 6.35 17.78 27.71
CA CYS A 535 5.14 16.99 27.52
C CYS A 535 4.78 16.24 28.82
N SER A 536 3.54 16.39 29.28
CA SER A 536 2.95 15.58 30.36
C SER A 536 1.56 15.13 29.94
N ILE A 537 1.39 13.83 29.71
CA ILE A 537 0.14 13.23 29.22
C ILE A 537 -0.31 12.16 30.23
N THR A 538 -1.60 12.10 30.54
CA THR A 538 -2.23 10.96 31.19
C THR A 538 -3.17 10.29 30.20
N THR A 539 -2.94 9.01 29.89
CA THR A 539 -3.66 8.25 28.88
C THR A 539 -3.92 6.81 29.35
N THR A 540 -4.44 5.99 28.46
CA THR A 540 -4.65 4.54 28.68
C THR A 540 -3.97 3.75 27.58
N ASP A 541 -3.55 2.52 27.90
CA ASP A 541 -3.16 1.53 26.91
C ASP A 541 -4.38 1.04 26.10
N GLU A 542 -4.15 0.60 24.84
CA GLU A 542 -5.27 0.20 23.97
C GLU A 542 -5.20 -1.27 23.47
N ILE A 543 -4.03 -1.77 23.16
CA ILE A 543 -3.90 -3.06 22.44
C ILE A 543 -3.03 -4.05 23.17
N TRP A 544 -1.90 -3.58 23.71
CA TRP A 544 -0.84 -4.37 24.28
C TRP A 544 -0.15 -3.61 25.40
N SER A 545 0.31 -4.30 26.40
CA SER A 545 0.92 -3.72 27.59
C SER A 545 2.19 -4.50 27.95
N GLU A 546 3.30 -3.79 28.10
CA GLU A 546 4.59 -4.32 28.52
C GLU A 546 5.08 -3.57 29.76
N ILE A 547 5.58 -4.30 30.75
CA ILE A 547 6.29 -3.75 31.90
C ILE A 547 7.77 -3.75 31.57
N LEU A 548 8.40 -2.58 31.66
CA LEU A 548 9.82 -2.39 31.43
C LEU A 548 10.63 -2.46 32.72
N SER A 549 11.89 -2.87 32.61
CA SER A 549 12.80 -3.03 33.76
C SER A 549 12.97 -1.75 34.56
N ASP A 550 13.12 -1.92 35.90
CA ASP A 550 13.18 -0.81 36.86
C ASP A 550 14.48 0.02 36.78
N ASP A 551 15.51 -0.48 36.11
CA ASP A 551 16.81 0.19 35.91
C ASP A 551 16.86 1.11 34.66
N SER A 552 15.72 1.20 33.95
CA SER A 552 15.61 2.00 32.73
C SER A 552 15.42 3.49 33.02
N GLU A 553 15.90 4.36 32.14
CA GLU A 553 15.50 5.78 32.14
C GLU A 553 14.09 5.89 31.55
N LEU A 554 13.12 6.19 32.41
CA LEU A 554 11.69 6.13 32.06
C LEU A 554 11.15 7.48 31.64
N ALA A 555 10.52 7.51 30.46
CA ALA A 555 9.68 8.61 29.95
C ALA A 555 8.18 8.36 30.18
N GLY A 556 7.79 7.16 30.61
CA GLY A 556 6.40 6.82 30.92
C GLY A 556 6.27 5.72 31.96
N LYS A 557 5.22 5.82 32.81
CA LYS A 557 4.92 4.88 33.90
C LYS A 557 3.44 4.56 33.97
N TYR A 558 3.11 3.34 34.42
CA TYR A 558 1.74 2.97 34.79
C TYR A 558 1.30 3.65 36.07
N LEU A 559 0.02 3.95 36.16
CA LEU A 559 -0.60 4.62 37.33
C LEU A 559 -1.53 3.70 38.16
N THR A 560 -1.95 2.59 37.55
CA THR A 560 -3.00 1.73 38.13
C THR A 560 -2.56 0.29 38.27
N ASP A 561 -3.34 -0.44 39.11
CA ASP A 561 -3.20 -1.85 39.36
C ASP A 561 -1.80 -2.24 39.93
N TYR A 562 -1.42 -3.50 39.79
CA TYR A 562 -0.12 -4.02 40.24
C TYR A 562 1.06 -3.42 39.41
N LYS A 563 0.77 -2.83 38.24
CA LYS A 563 1.73 -2.14 37.39
C LYS A 563 2.11 -0.74 37.89
N LYS A 564 1.43 -0.21 38.89
CA LYS A 564 1.67 1.15 39.38
C LYS A 564 3.15 1.42 39.61
N ASP A 565 3.63 2.56 39.05
CA ASP A 565 5.01 3.05 39.08
C ASP A 565 6.01 2.25 38.21
N LYS A 566 5.58 1.15 37.56
CA LYS A 566 6.38 0.39 36.63
C LYS A 566 6.54 1.13 35.28
N GLY A 567 7.68 0.89 34.60
CA GLY A 567 8.00 1.51 33.32
C GLY A 567 7.11 1.02 32.18
N VAL A 568 6.75 1.94 31.26
CA VAL A 568 6.03 1.64 30.02
C VAL A 568 6.69 2.30 28.81
N ILE A 569 7.40 3.42 29.01
CA ILE A 569 8.22 4.05 27.97
C ILE A 569 9.61 4.26 28.55
N ALA A 570 10.62 3.70 27.89
CA ALA A 570 12.01 3.92 28.19
C ALA A 570 12.66 4.81 27.11
N ARG A 571 13.69 5.58 27.50
CA ARG A 571 14.58 6.28 26.60
C ARG A 571 16.02 5.99 26.94
N ASN A 572 16.89 5.99 25.93
CA ASN A 572 18.30 5.73 26.13
C ASN A 572 19.15 6.50 25.11
N SER A 573 20.23 7.10 25.59
CA SER A 573 21.28 7.68 24.74
C SER A 573 22.19 6.56 24.26
N PHE A 574 22.31 6.38 22.93
CA PHE A 574 23.16 5.35 22.35
C PHE A 574 24.07 5.96 21.28
N GLY A 575 25.38 5.98 21.54
CA GLY A 575 26.34 6.67 20.70
C GLY A 575 26.06 8.18 20.63
N LYS A 576 25.72 8.70 19.46
CA LYS A 576 25.36 10.12 19.25
C LYS A 576 23.86 10.37 19.16
N GLY A 577 23.05 9.32 19.16
CA GLY A 577 21.61 9.39 18.99
C GLY A 577 20.81 9.00 20.21
N MET A 578 19.52 8.80 20.02
CA MET A 578 18.55 8.50 21.06
C MET A 578 17.63 7.37 20.60
N ALA A 579 17.32 6.45 21.49
CA ALA A 579 16.32 5.41 21.26
C ALA A 579 15.21 5.49 22.30
N TYR A 580 13.96 5.35 21.85
CA TYR A 580 12.78 5.21 22.70
C TYR A 580 12.18 3.83 22.49
N TYR A 581 11.81 3.17 23.59
CA TYR A 581 11.02 1.95 23.56
C TYR A 581 9.66 2.23 24.17
N ILE A 582 8.60 2.05 23.37
CA ILE A 582 7.22 2.35 23.75
C ILE A 582 6.50 1.00 23.94
N GLY A 583 6.39 0.55 25.18
CA GLY A 583 5.87 -0.78 25.55
C GLY A 583 4.34 -0.93 25.43
N THR A 584 3.68 0.01 24.78
CA THR A 584 2.22 -0.03 24.59
C THR A 584 1.78 0.78 23.37
N ASP A 585 0.50 0.71 23.05
CA ASP A 585 -0.19 1.66 22.18
C ASP A 585 -1.16 2.50 23.01
N PHE A 586 -1.40 3.74 22.61
CA PHE A 586 -2.35 4.65 23.25
C PHE A 586 -3.15 5.43 22.22
N CYS A 587 -4.21 6.11 22.65
CA CYS A 587 -5.16 6.74 21.73
C CYS A 587 -4.48 7.73 20.76
N LYS A 588 -5.10 7.96 19.61
CA LYS A 588 -4.51 8.78 18.54
C LYS A 588 -4.19 10.20 19.00
N GLU A 589 -5.03 10.82 19.82
CA GLU A 589 -4.84 12.21 20.29
C GLU A 589 -3.60 12.34 21.17
N ASP A 590 -3.39 11.40 22.08
CA ASP A 590 -2.22 11.38 22.94
C ASP A 590 -0.96 11.00 22.17
N LEU A 591 -1.07 10.10 21.18
CA LEU A 591 0.02 9.77 20.25
C LEU A 591 0.45 11.01 19.45
N LYS A 592 -0.48 11.82 18.97
CA LYS A 592 -0.21 13.11 18.31
C LYS A 592 0.61 14.02 19.21
N THR A 593 0.17 14.19 20.46
CA THR A 593 0.84 15.05 21.44
C THR A 593 2.25 14.57 21.74
N PHE A 594 2.42 13.27 21.94
CA PHE A 594 3.73 12.65 22.18
C PHE A 594 4.68 12.82 20.98
N LEU A 595 4.23 12.48 19.78
CA LEU A 595 5.04 12.60 18.55
C LEU A 595 5.39 14.07 18.24
N LEU A 596 4.47 15.00 18.43
CA LEU A 596 4.73 16.43 18.28
C LEU A 596 5.85 16.89 19.21
N ASN A 597 5.85 16.47 20.47
CA ASN A 597 6.87 16.79 21.43
C ASN A 597 8.25 16.23 21.03
N ILE A 598 8.30 14.94 20.65
CA ILE A 598 9.55 14.33 20.14
C ILE A 598 10.07 15.10 18.93
N CYS A 599 9.21 15.45 17.97
CA CYS A 599 9.60 16.19 16.78
C CYS A 599 10.14 17.59 17.11
N LYS A 600 9.48 18.33 18.01
CA LYS A 600 9.92 19.67 18.47
C LYS A 600 11.28 19.61 19.15
N ASN A 601 11.45 18.71 20.11
CA ASN A 601 12.68 18.58 20.89
C ASN A 601 13.88 18.22 20.03
N ASN A 602 13.65 17.62 18.86
CA ASN A 602 14.69 17.18 17.94
C ASN A 602 14.79 18.06 16.67
N GLY A 603 14.17 19.23 16.67
CA GLY A 603 14.29 20.22 15.58
C GLY A 603 13.77 19.73 14.23
N ILE A 604 12.73 18.88 14.24
CA ILE A 604 12.00 18.50 13.03
C ILE A 604 11.18 19.67 12.55
N PHE A 605 11.16 19.87 11.24
CA PHE A 605 10.33 20.91 10.67
C PHE A 605 8.84 20.60 10.81
N ILE A 606 8.12 21.49 11.46
CA ILE A 606 6.67 21.43 11.66
C ILE A 606 6.07 22.62 10.92
N HIS A 607 5.13 22.38 10.00
CA HIS A 607 4.46 23.48 9.32
C HIS A 607 3.35 24.07 10.21
N GLU A 608 3.25 25.40 10.23
CA GLU A 608 2.30 26.16 11.06
C GLU A 608 0.92 26.35 10.39
N LEU A 609 0.66 25.65 9.28
CA LEU A 609 -0.52 25.89 8.43
C LEU A 609 -1.70 24.96 8.75
N SER A 610 -1.58 24.07 9.73
CA SER A 610 -2.65 23.16 10.12
C SER A 610 -3.77 23.91 10.85
N GLY A 611 -4.96 23.95 10.26
CA GLY A 611 -6.13 24.60 10.88
C GLY A 611 -6.86 23.71 11.89
N ASN A 612 -7.01 22.44 11.57
CA ASN A 612 -7.65 21.40 12.40
C ASN A 612 -7.34 20.00 11.84
N ASP A 613 -7.82 18.93 12.49
CA ASP A 613 -7.54 17.54 12.15
C ASP A 613 -7.99 17.10 10.74
N LYS A 614 -8.85 17.88 10.10
CA LYS A 614 -9.34 17.59 8.74
C LYS A 614 -8.77 18.54 7.68
N VAL A 615 -7.70 19.25 8.01
CA VAL A 615 -6.91 20.03 7.06
C VAL A 615 -5.57 19.35 6.87
N GLU A 616 -5.38 18.75 5.71
CA GLU A 616 -4.09 18.15 5.35
C GLU A 616 -3.19 19.17 4.67
N VAL A 617 -1.91 19.13 5.00
CA VAL A 617 -0.88 19.99 4.39
C VAL A 617 0.28 19.13 3.89
N VAL A 618 0.55 19.23 2.60
CA VAL A 618 1.70 18.57 1.97
C VAL A 618 2.74 19.60 1.59
N ARG A 619 3.95 19.51 2.16
CA ARG A 619 5.07 20.38 1.87
C ARG A 619 5.97 19.77 0.80
N ARG A 620 6.32 20.58 -0.20
CA ARG A 620 7.33 20.25 -1.20
C ARG A 620 8.29 21.42 -1.39
N ARG A 621 9.45 21.19 -1.98
CA ARG A 621 10.41 22.24 -2.31
C ARG A 621 10.56 22.38 -3.82
N TYR A 622 10.26 23.55 -4.35
CA TYR A 622 10.32 23.93 -5.75
C TYR A 622 11.25 25.13 -5.92
N GLU A 623 12.30 25.03 -6.72
CA GLU A 623 13.28 26.10 -6.98
C GLU A 623 13.80 26.76 -5.68
N GLY A 624 14.08 25.96 -4.67
CA GLY A 624 14.57 26.44 -3.37
C GLY A 624 13.52 27.03 -2.42
N LYS A 625 12.26 27.17 -2.87
CA LYS A 625 11.14 27.69 -2.07
C LYS A 625 10.24 26.57 -1.60
N ASP A 626 9.64 26.73 -0.43
CA ASP A 626 8.63 25.82 0.06
C ASP A 626 7.29 26.08 -0.62
N VAL A 627 6.66 25.02 -1.12
CA VAL A 627 5.30 25.00 -1.67
C VAL A 627 4.45 24.09 -0.82
N TYR A 628 3.30 24.59 -0.45
CA TYR A 628 2.32 23.89 0.39
C TYR A 628 1.05 23.62 -0.38
N PHE A 629 0.63 22.37 -0.40
CA PHE A 629 -0.68 21.94 -0.89
C PHE A 629 -1.55 21.72 0.34
N ILE A 630 -2.62 22.48 0.47
CA ILE A 630 -3.49 22.52 1.64
C ILE A 630 -4.88 22.06 1.22
N PHE A 631 -5.41 21.01 1.86
CA PHE A 631 -6.68 20.39 1.52
C PHE A 631 -7.65 20.49 2.69
N ASN A 632 -8.87 21.00 2.44
CA ASN A 632 -9.94 21.04 3.42
C ASN A 632 -10.88 19.85 3.26
N PHE A 633 -10.82 18.89 4.15
CA PHE A 633 -11.73 17.73 4.23
C PHE A 633 -12.89 17.92 5.22
N ASN A 634 -13.06 19.13 5.77
CA ASN A 634 -14.23 19.42 6.60
C ASN A 634 -15.51 19.43 5.76
N SER A 635 -16.63 19.18 6.42
CA SER A 635 -17.96 19.27 5.82
C SER A 635 -18.38 20.71 5.47
N GLU A 636 -17.61 21.71 5.92
CA GLU A 636 -17.85 23.14 5.78
C GLU A 636 -16.58 23.89 5.38
N GLU A 637 -16.72 25.16 5.07
CA GLU A 637 -15.60 26.10 4.89
C GLU A 637 -14.72 26.13 6.15
N THR A 638 -13.42 26.15 5.97
CA THR A 638 -12.43 26.19 7.08
C THR A 638 -11.50 27.38 6.91
N GLU A 639 -11.23 28.06 8.01
CA GLU A 639 -10.24 29.13 8.06
C GLU A 639 -8.85 28.56 8.41
N ILE A 640 -7.85 28.93 7.63
CA ILE A 640 -6.44 28.67 7.92
C ILE A 640 -5.72 30.00 8.20
N HIS A 641 -4.67 29.96 8.99
CA HIS A 641 -3.81 31.11 9.25
C HIS A 641 -2.46 30.94 8.54
N VAL A 642 -2.10 31.91 7.69
CA VAL A 642 -0.85 31.90 6.95
C VAL A 642 0.13 32.89 7.62
N SER A 643 1.14 32.32 8.31
CA SER A 643 2.20 33.12 8.96
C SER A 643 3.27 33.51 7.93
N GLY A 644 3.28 34.76 7.52
CA GLY A 644 4.21 35.27 6.50
C GLY A 644 3.52 35.60 5.18
N MET A 645 4.32 35.84 4.13
CA MET A 645 3.80 36.10 2.78
C MET A 645 3.92 34.87 1.89
N PHE A 646 2.82 34.53 1.27
CA PHE A 646 2.75 33.44 0.28
C PHE A 646 2.08 33.96 -1.00
N ILE A 647 2.23 33.22 -2.07
CA ILE A 647 1.57 33.45 -3.35
C ILE A 647 0.72 32.23 -3.66
N ASP A 648 -0.56 32.41 -3.91
CA ASP A 648 -1.41 31.36 -4.45
C ASP A 648 -0.97 31.04 -5.89
N CYS A 649 -0.53 29.82 -6.10
CA CYS A 649 0.02 29.38 -7.39
C CYS A 649 -1.02 29.32 -8.52
N LEU A 650 -2.31 29.29 -8.20
CA LEU A 650 -3.38 29.24 -9.20
C LEU A 650 -3.86 30.64 -9.62
N SER A 651 -3.99 31.55 -8.67
CA SER A 651 -4.51 32.89 -8.94
C SER A 651 -3.45 33.97 -9.01
N GLY A 652 -2.22 33.70 -8.55
CA GLY A 652 -1.14 34.69 -8.40
C GLY A 652 -1.35 35.70 -7.27
N LYS A 653 -2.39 35.57 -6.46
CA LYS A 653 -2.69 36.51 -5.36
C LYS A 653 -1.74 36.31 -4.18
N VAL A 654 -1.41 37.42 -3.51
CA VAL A 654 -0.66 37.36 -2.25
C VAL A 654 -1.59 36.90 -1.12
N LEU A 655 -1.09 35.96 -0.33
CA LEU A 655 -1.77 35.38 0.84
C LEU A 655 -1.03 35.83 2.10
N LYS A 656 -1.76 36.40 3.06
CA LYS A 656 -1.24 36.82 4.38
C LYS A 656 -2.37 36.80 5.41
N GLY A 657 -2.14 36.22 6.58
CA GLY A 657 -3.13 36.14 7.66
C GLY A 657 -4.19 35.09 7.43
N LYS A 658 -5.45 35.40 7.70
CA LYS A 658 -6.57 34.44 7.65
C LYS A 658 -7.09 34.27 6.23
N HIS A 659 -7.25 33.01 5.83
CA HIS A 659 -7.81 32.60 4.54
C HIS A 659 -8.83 31.49 4.73
N LYS A 660 -9.89 31.55 3.93
CA LYS A 660 -10.95 30.55 3.91
C LYS A 660 -10.74 29.58 2.75
N ILE A 661 -10.92 28.30 3.04
CA ILE A 661 -10.90 27.22 2.05
C ILE A 661 -12.27 26.56 2.10
N ASP A 662 -12.98 26.57 0.98
CA ASP A 662 -14.30 25.95 0.85
C ASP A 662 -14.28 24.46 1.21
N ARG A 663 -15.44 23.90 1.51
CA ARG A 663 -15.64 22.45 1.60
C ARG A 663 -15.14 21.75 0.33
N ASN A 664 -14.38 20.67 0.47
CA ASN A 664 -13.69 19.95 -0.61
C ASN A 664 -12.79 20.89 -1.46
N GLY A 665 -12.39 22.03 -0.89
CA GLY A 665 -11.48 22.99 -1.50
C GLY A 665 -10.04 22.69 -1.19
N TYR A 666 -9.15 23.38 -1.89
CA TYR A 666 -7.72 23.31 -1.69
C TYR A 666 -7.05 24.66 -2.02
N LEU A 667 -5.85 24.84 -1.50
CA LEU A 667 -5.00 25.99 -1.77
C LEU A 667 -3.59 25.50 -2.09
N ILE A 668 -2.93 26.12 -3.07
CA ILE A 668 -1.53 25.83 -3.41
C ILE A 668 -0.73 27.09 -3.19
N ALA A 669 0.00 27.14 -2.08
CA ALA A 669 0.67 28.34 -1.61
C ALA A 669 2.20 28.19 -1.67
N MET A 670 2.88 29.10 -2.37
CA MET A 670 4.33 29.16 -2.42
C MET A 670 4.83 30.27 -1.50
N LYS A 671 5.77 29.94 -0.60
CA LYS A 671 6.35 30.92 0.31
C LYS A 671 7.10 32.00 -0.49
N SER A 672 6.72 33.24 -0.28
CA SER A 672 7.50 34.40 -0.77
C SER A 672 8.82 34.50 0.00
N VAL A 673 9.87 34.86 -0.65
CA VAL A 673 11.21 35.02 -0.02
C VAL A 673 11.15 36.06 1.08
#